data_644547c7eb4bbcbd9104ff737df18214
#
_entry.id   644547c7eb4bbcbd9104ff737df18214
#
_cell.length_a   1.000
_cell.length_b   1.000
_cell.length_c   1.000
_cell.angle_alpha   90.00
_cell.angle_beta   90.00
_cell.angle_gamma   90.00
#
_symmetry.space_group_name_H-M   'P 1'
#
loop_
_entity.id
_entity.type
_entity.pdbx_description
1 polymer ?
#
loop_
_entity_poly.entity_id
_entity_poly.type
_entity_poly.pdbx_seq_one_letter_code
_entity_poly.pdbx_strand_id
1 'polypeptide(L)'
;MSSGTTRSHPAGTDPLVTAPQGPSDAAGPGATAGQPVPGGAYSQGPKAGGQAGPAPSGTGGIRHVPEGIPGVVFELDGQAVEARPGETIWEVAKRLGTDIPHLCHRPQPGYRPDGNCRACMVEIEGERVLAASCKRVPAVGMKVRSSSERAATARAMVIELLLADQPARDVSPDPTSAFWAQADAVGIEASRFPSAGRWERDPSHPAMRVHLDACIQCGLCVRACREVQVNDVIGMAYRNADAKVVFDFDDPMGESTCVSCGECVQACPTGALMPASLVNEEGVRTVWAEREVDSLCPYCGVGCQITYGVKDERIVVAEGRDGPANRNRLCVKGRFGFDYIHHPHRLTKPLVRLPNAPKDARDVVDPANPWTHFREATWEEALDIAAGGFKAIRGESGPRSLAGFGSAKGSNEEAYLFQKLVRMGFGSNNVDHCTRLCHASSVAALMEGLNSGAVSAPFAAALDAEVIIVIGANPTANHPVAATFIKNAVKERGARLVVMDPRGQTLSRHAWRHLAFKPGTDVAMLNAMLHTIITEGLTDEQYIAGYTENFEALKERIGDFSPEAMEAVCGIPAETLKEVARAYAGARSSIIFWGMGVSQHVHGTDNARCLIALALVTGQIGRPGTGLHPLRGQNNVQGASDAGLIPMVYADYQPVEKDTVRAFFEEFWGQPLDPKRGLTVVEIMDAIHAGAIRGMYVEGENPAMSDPDLNHAREALAKLDHLVVQDLFLTETAFHADVILPASALPEKAGTFTNTDRRVQIARPVLAPPGDARQDWWIIREIARRLDLDWAYEGPADVFAELSQVSPSLKNITWERLEREGAVTYPVDTPDGPGNEIIFYSGFPTESGRARIMPAGLTPPDEVPDEAYPMVLSTGRILEHWHTGSMTRRSEALDAIEPEPFAFLHPRELRARGLTAGDAIRLETRRGAVEVRVRADRDVPEGMVFMPFCYIEAAANLLTNPALDPFGKIPEFKFCAARVTATGGLAEAAE
;
A
#
# COMPACT_ATOMS: atom_id res chain seq x y z
N MET A 1 0.88 -23.48 -54.67
CA MET A 1 2.12 -23.66 -55.46
C MET A 1 3.25 -23.26 -54.55
N SER A 2 3.83 -24.23 -54.02
CA SER A 2 5.25 -24.75 -53.98
C SER A 2 6.17 -23.74 -53.29
N SER A 3 7.00 -24.04 -52.35
CA SER A 3 7.68 -25.23 -51.81
C SER A 3 8.48 -24.67 -50.62
N GLY A 4 8.50 -25.11 -49.44
CA GLY A 4 9.03 -26.34 -48.90
C GLY A 4 10.56 -26.32 -48.80
N THR A 5 11.08 -26.08 -47.61
CA THR A 5 12.30 -26.77 -47.14
C THR A 5 12.42 -26.79 -45.62
N THR A 6 12.22 -27.96 -45.11
CA THR A 6 12.58 -28.44 -43.77
C THR A 6 14.11 -28.50 -43.60
N ARG A 7 14.64 -28.09 -42.45
CA ARG A 7 15.90 -28.63 -41.93
C ARG A 7 15.75 -29.09 -40.51
N SER A 8 16.05 -30.35 -40.36
CA SER A 8 16.05 -31.19 -39.16
C SER A 8 17.21 -30.90 -38.22
N HIS A 9 16.94 -31.00 -36.93
CA HIS A 9 17.95 -31.15 -35.86
C HIS A 9 18.57 -32.54 -35.86
N PRO A 10 19.77 -32.67 -35.30
CA PRO A 10 20.09 -33.89 -34.58
C PRO A 10 20.31 -33.64 -33.09
N ALA A 11 19.83 -34.60 -32.31
CA ALA A 11 20.05 -34.76 -30.90
C ALA A 11 21.51 -35.07 -30.57
N GLY A 12 21.99 -34.58 -29.43
CA GLY A 12 23.30 -34.91 -28.86
C GLY A 12 23.30 -34.74 -27.34
N THR A 13 23.02 -35.82 -26.67
CA THR A 13 23.56 -36.37 -25.38
C THR A 13 24.27 -35.42 -24.39
N ASP A 14 23.75 -35.47 -23.18
CA ASP A 14 24.42 -35.16 -21.89
C ASP A 14 25.82 -35.74 -21.74
N PRO A 15 26.69 -35.08 -20.99
CA PRO A 15 27.28 -35.79 -19.84
C PRO A 15 27.28 -35.00 -18.50
N LEU A 16 26.86 -35.70 -17.48
CA LEU A 16 27.17 -35.52 -16.07
C LEU A 16 28.66 -35.11 -15.84
N VAL A 17 28.89 -34.04 -15.06
CA VAL A 17 30.17 -33.79 -14.43
C VAL A 17 29.95 -33.72 -12.91
N THR A 18 30.58 -34.75 -12.29
CA THR A 18 30.73 -34.94 -10.84
C THR A 18 31.65 -33.90 -10.24
N ALA A 19 31.33 -33.45 -9.01
CA ALA A 19 32.19 -32.66 -8.13
C ALA A 19 33.38 -33.48 -7.62
N PRO A 20 34.57 -32.85 -7.42
CA PRO A 20 35.63 -33.52 -6.69
C PRO A 20 35.59 -33.12 -5.21
N GLN A 21 35.74 -34.15 -4.37
CA GLN A 21 36.03 -34.06 -2.92
C GLN A 21 37.49 -33.66 -2.71
N GLY A 22 37.72 -32.85 -1.64
CA GLY A 22 39.07 -32.48 -1.20
C GLY A 22 39.82 -33.59 -0.47
N PRO A 23 41.07 -33.40 -0.22
CA PRO A 23 41.75 -34.19 0.82
C PRO A 23 42.10 -33.39 2.05
N SER A 24 42.09 -34.13 3.15
CA SER A 24 42.42 -33.75 4.53
C SER A 24 43.94 -33.72 4.81
N ASP A 25 44.26 -32.96 5.84
CA ASP A 25 45.36 -33.13 6.79
C ASP A 25 46.84 -32.85 6.36
N ALA A 26 47.44 -31.85 7.01
CA ALA A 26 48.70 -31.97 7.68
C ALA A 26 48.96 -30.83 8.70
N ALA A 27 49.46 -31.24 9.84
CA ALA A 27 49.65 -30.49 11.08
C ALA A 27 50.93 -29.65 11.18
N GLY A 28 50.83 -28.52 11.90
CA GLY A 28 51.77 -27.88 12.83
C GLY A 28 53.11 -27.29 12.35
N PRO A 29 53.86 -26.54 13.20
CA PRO A 29 53.57 -26.12 14.57
C PRO A 29 53.85 -24.62 14.89
N GLY A 30 53.25 -24.13 15.95
CA GLY A 30 53.83 -23.31 17.00
C GLY A 30 54.29 -21.86 16.74
N ALA A 31 53.62 -20.90 17.36
CA ALA A 31 54.24 -19.70 17.97
C ALA A 31 53.34 -19.08 19.04
N THR A 32 53.73 -19.24 20.23
CA THR A 32 53.81 -18.44 21.48
C THR A 32 52.77 -17.35 21.74
N ALA A 33 52.13 -17.53 22.88
CA ALA A 33 51.31 -16.59 23.64
C ALA A 33 52.01 -15.29 24.00
N GLY A 34 51.34 -14.14 23.79
CA GLY A 34 51.67 -12.85 24.38
C GLY A 34 50.66 -12.49 25.48
N GLN A 35 51.17 -12.20 26.66
CA GLN A 35 50.45 -11.88 27.89
C GLN A 35 49.74 -10.54 27.87
N PRO A 36 48.70 -10.35 28.71
CA PRO A 36 47.90 -9.13 28.76
C PRO A 36 48.55 -8.03 29.60
N VAL A 37 48.38 -6.78 29.17
CA VAL A 37 48.79 -5.57 29.91
C VAL A 37 47.67 -5.13 30.86
N PRO A 38 47.99 -4.63 32.07
CA PRO A 38 46.99 -4.44 33.15
C PRO A 38 46.17 -3.16 33.03
N GLY A 39 44.96 -3.22 33.57
CA GLY A 39 43.98 -2.17 33.59
C GLY A 39 44.39 -0.94 34.39
N GLY A 40 43.98 0.20 33.85
CA GLY A 40 43.93 1.49 34.55
C GLY A 40 42.49 1.76 35.04
N ALA A 41 42.34 1.88 36.35
CA ALA A 41 41.11 2.26 37.01
C ALA A 41 40.78 3.71 36.69
N TYR A 42 39.52 3.96 36.23
CA TYR A 42 38.92 5.27 36.25
C TYR A 42 37.77 5.33 37.26
N SER A 43 37.93 6.32 38.17
CA SER A 43 37.10 6.67 39.29
C SER A 43 35.65 6.99 38.88
N GLN A 44 34.72 6.59 39.75
CA GLN A 44 33.30 7.00 39.71
C GLN A 44 33.17 8.52 40.01
N GLY A 45 32.53 9.26 39.11
CA GLY A 45 32.06 10.62 39.35
C GLY A 45 30.52 10.66 39.26
N PRO A 46 29.83 11.64 39.82
CA PRO A 46 28.47 11.55 40.29
C PRO A 46 27.42 11.58 39.16
N LYS A 47 26.31 10.88 39.42
CA LYS A 47 25.09 10.86 38.60
C LYS A 47 24.47 12.26 38.54
N ALA A 48 24.47 12.89 37.38
CA ALA A 48 23.60 13.99 37.03
C ALA A 48 22.64 13.51 35.95
N GLY A 49 21.33 13.57 36.22
CA GLY A 49 20.27 13.28 35.27
C GLY A 49 20.31 14.29 34.12
N GLY A 50 20.67 13.83 32.95
CA GLY A 50 20.58 14.59 31.70
C GLY A 50 19.76 13.77 30.71
N GLN A 51 18.67 14.33 30.26
CA GLN A 51 17.87 13.80 29.16
C GLN A 51 18.79 13.61 27.94
N ALA A 52 18.95 12.38 27.48
CA ALA A 52 19.64 12.09 26.24
C ALA A 52 18.78 12.54 25.08
N GLY A 53 19.24 13.55 24.36
CA GLY A 53 18.67 13.96 23.07
C GLY A 53 18.85 12.85 22.03
N PRO A 54 18.00 12.81 20.98
CA PRO A 54 18.01 11.78 19.97
C PRO A 54 19.33 11.77 19.20
N ALA A 55 19.87 10.58 18.95
CA ALA A 55 21.05 10.37 18.13
C ALA A 55 20.81 10.85 16.67
N PRO A 56 21.78 11.41 15.97
CA PRO A 56 21.60 11.95 14.64
C PRO A 56 21.25 10.84 13.65
N SER A 57 20.09 10.98 13.00
CA SER A 57 19.65 10.09 11.94
C SER A 57 20.52 10.24 10.70
N GLY A 58 21.21 9.21 10.31
CA GLY A 58 22.05 9.17 9.10
C GLY A 58 21.28 8.92 7.80
N THR A 59 20.23 9.67 7.52
CA THR A 59 19.56 9.65 6.22
C THR A 59 19.67 10.99 5.55
N GLY A 60 20.03 11.01 4.26
CA GLY A 60 20.21 12.21 3.43
C GLY A 60 18.91 12.94 3.07
N GLY A 61 17.99 13.06 4.00
CA GLY A 61 16.86 13.99 3.97
C GLY A 61 17.23 15.26 4.72
N ILE A 62 16.49 16.32 4.53
CA ILE A 62 16.62 17.58 5.27
C ILE A 62 16.73 17.24 6.76
N ARG A 63 17.96 17.36 7.30
CA ARG A 63 18.20 17.08 8.72
C ARG A 63 17.39 18.10 9.51
N HIS A 64 16.44 17.66 10.32
CA HIS A 64 15.91 18.49 11.39
C HIS A 64 17.09 18.78 12.32
N VAL A 65 17.64 19.97 12.20
CA VAL A 65 18.68 20.47 13.10
C VAL A 65 17.96 20.98 14.32
N PRO A 66 18.36 20.56 15.54
CA PRO A 66 17.81 21.14 16.78
C PRO A 66 17.98 22.67 16.75
N GLU A 67 16.96 23.41 17.09
CA GLU A 67 17.06 24.86 17.27
C GLU A 67 18.15 25.16 18.30
N GLY A 68 19.11 26.03 17.95
CA GLY A 68 20.17 26.47 18.86
C GLY A 68 21.60 26.06 18.55
N ILE A 69 21.86 25.24 17.49
CA ILE A 69 23.23 25.03 17.02
C ILE A 69 23.58 26.17 16.07
N PRO A 70 24.63 26.99 16.37
CA PRO A 70 25.00 28.10 15.50
C PRO A 70 25.43 27.59 14.13
N GLY A 71 24.95 28.26 13.08
CA GLY A 71 25.33 28.01 11.71
C GLY A 71 26.80 28.34 11.45
N VAL A 72 27.32 27.82 10.35
CA VAL A 72 28.69 28.07 9.90
C VAL A 72 28.66 29.27 8.93
N VAL A 73 29.30 30.40 9.30
CA VAL A 73 29.41 31.56 8.43
C VAL A 73 30.59 31.37 7.48
N PHE A 74 30.35 31.48 6.18
CA PHE A 74 31.34 31.40 5.12
C PHE A 74 31.01 32.41 3.99
N GLU A 75 31.88 32.56 3.01
CA GLU A 75 31.69 33.46 1.86
C GLU A 75 31.33 32.63 0.62
N LEU A 76 30.19 32.93 -0.01
CA LEU A 76 29.77 32.39 -1.31
C LEU A 76 29.67 33.52 -2.33
N ASP A 77 30.52 33.50 -3.36
CA ASP A 77 30.58 34.50 -4.44
C ASP A 77 30.71 35.95 -3.94
N GLY A 78 31.52 36.15 -2.88
CA GLY A 78 31.75 37.47 -2.27
C GLY A 78 30.71 37.91 -1.23
N GLN A 79 29.70 37.10 -0.94
CA GLN A 79 28.68 37.37 0.05
C GLN A 79 28.88 36.47 1.29
N ALA A 80 28.81 37.06 2.49
CA ALA A 80 28.81 36.34 3.73
C ALA A 80 27.45 35.63 3.91
N VAL A 81 27.49 34.32 4.06
CA VAL A 81 26.29 33.47 4.15
C VAL A 81 26.42 32.48 5.29
N GLU A 82 25.30 32.07 5.86
CA GLU A 82 25.27 31.08 6.94
C GLU A 82 24.77 29.74 6.45
N ALA A 83 25.55 28.69 6.65
CA ALA A 83 25.15 27.31 6.42
C ALA A 83 24.55 26.74 7.72
N ARG A 84 23.45 26.03 7.60
CA ARG A 84 22.90 25.20 8.66
C ARG A 84 23.83 24.03 8.95
N PRO A 85 23.84 23.47 10.17
CA PRO A 85 24.69 22.34 10.49
C PRO A 85 24.49 21.17 9.51
N GLY A 86 25.57 20.76 8.84
CA GLY A 86 25.59 19.68 7.88
C GLY A 86 25.11 20.00 6.48
N GLU A 87 24.64 21.24 6.19
CA GLU A 87 24.37 21.67 4.82
C GLU A 87 25.67 21.67 3.97
N THR A 88 25.56 21.16 2.76
CA THR A 88 26.60 21.24 1.76
C THR A 88 26.62 22.63 1.08
N ILE A 89 27.72 22.99 0.43
CA ILE A 89 27.82 24.23 -0.34
C ILE A 89 26.69 24.31 -1.38
N TRP A 90 26.34 23.19 -2.03
CA TRP A 90 25.27 23.13 -3.01
C TRP A 90 23.89 23.44 -2.39
N GLU A 91 23.60 22.87 -1.22
CA GLU A 91 22.31 23.10 -0.53
C GLU A 91 22.17 24.55 -0.08
N VAL A 92 23.24 25.16 0.44
CA VAL A 92 23.27 26.58 0.80
C VAL A 92 23.05 27.46 -0.46
N ALA A 93 23.79 27.18 -1.53
CA ALA A 93 23.66 27.89 -2.79
C ALA A 93 22.22 27.82 -3.33
N LYS A 94 21.63 26.64 -3.36
CA LYS A 94 20.25 26.42 -3.80
C LYS A 94 19.24 27.21 -2.97
N ARG A 95 19.39 27.20 -1.63
CA ARG A 95 18.53 27.94 -0.71
C ARG A 95 18.60 29.46 -0.92
N LEU A 96 19.75 29.95 -1.36
CA LEU A 96 20.00 31.38 -1.62
C LEU A 96 19.73 31.79 -3.09
N GLY A 97 19.22 30.86 -3.91
CA GLY A 97 18.90 31.12 -5.32
C GLY A 97 20.11 31.12 -6.27
N THR A 98 21.30 30.67 -5.81
CA THR A 98 22.47 30.47 -6.68
C THR A 98 22.39 29.07 -7.29
N ASP A 99 22.29 28.99 -8.62
CA ASP A 99 22.21 27.72 -9.33
C ASP A 99 23.63 27.16 -9.60
N ILE A 100 23.93 26.01 -9.00
CA ILE A 100 25.14 25.26 -9.28
C ILE A 100 24.74 23.96 -10.01
N PRO A 101 25.24 23.71 -11.22
CA PRO A 101 24.93 22.53 -12.02
C PRO A 101 25.13 21.22 -11.24
N HIS A 102 24.28 20.22 -11.45
CA HIS A 102 24.41 18.90 -10.84
C HIS A 102 23.68 17.82 -11.67
N LEU A 103 24.18 16.59 -11.68
CA LEU A 103 23.58 15.46 -12.39
C LEU A 103 23.45 14.21 -11.49
N CYS A 104 24.44 13.93 -10.62
CA CYS A 104 24.41 12.74 -9.75
C CYS A 104 23.84 13.03 -8.36
N HIS A 105 23.30 14.19 -8.13
CA HIS A 105 22.66 14.60 -6.89
C HIS A 105 21.18 14.89 -7.14
N ARG A 106 20.30 14.41 -6.25
CA ARG A 106 18.87 14.67 -6.24
C ARG A 106 18.49 15.18 -4.85
N PRO A 107 18.02 16.43 -4.71
CA PRO A 107 17.72 17.02 -3.40
C PRO A 107 16.34 16.58 -2.90
N GLN A 108 16.12 15.27 -2.83
CA GLN A 108 14.87 14.65 -2.36
C GLN A 108 15.17 13.68 -1.21
N PRO A 109 14.20 13.44 -0.32
CA PRO A 109 14.37 12.51 0.78
C PRO A 109 14.87 11.13 0.34
N GLY A 110 15.91 10.64 1.02
CA GLY A 110 16.52 9.33 0.74
C GLY A 110 17.66 9.34 -0.28
N TYR A 111 17.95 10.47 -0.95
CA TYR A 111 19.06 10.56 -1.90
C TYR A 111 20.26 11.29 -1.31
N ARG A 112 21.32 10.55 -1.01
CA ARG A 112 22.60 11.15 -0.65
C ARG A 112 23.39 11.58 -1.89
N PRO A 113 24.17 12.67 -1.86
CA PRO A 113 25.04 13.03 -2.96
C PRO A 113 26.27 12.08 -3.05
N ASP A 114 26.64 11.62 -4.26
CA ASP A 114 27.86 10.83 -4.49
C ASP A 114 29.04 11.67 -4.94
N GLY A 115 28.79 12.77 -5.64
CA GLY A 115 29.83 13.65 -6.15
C GLY A 115 30.65 13.04 -7.30
N ASN A 116 30.12 12.01 -7.98
CA ASN A 116 30.85 11.29 -9.05
C ASN A 116 30.74 11.94 -10.42
N CYS A 117 29.63 12.64 -10.76
CA CYS A 117 29.48 13.31 -12.05
C CYS A 117 30.38 14.56 -12.23
N ARG A 118 30.79 15.21 -11.14
CA ARG A 118 31.63 16.42 -11.13
C ARG A 118 31.04 17.66 -11.82
N ALA A 119 29.78 17.66 -12.23
CA ALA A 119 29.11 18.82 -12.79
C ALA A 119 28.97 19.99 -11.79
N CYS A 120 29.07 19.74 -10.48
CA CYS A 120 28.89 20.74 -9.41
C CYS A 120 30.20 21.31 -8.84
N MET A 121 31.29 21.29 -9.60
CA MET A 121 32.60 21.76 -9.12
C MET A 121 32.58 23.26 -8.83
N VAL A 122 33.16 23.64 -7.67
CA VAL A 122 33.37 25.01 -7.22
C VAL A 122 34.81 25.23 -6.81
N GLU A 123 35.28 26.48 -6.84
CA GLU A 123 36.59 26.85 -6.36
C GLU A 123 36.56 27.32 -4.91
N ILE A 124 37.45 26.81 -4.09
CA ILE A 124 37.63 27.25 -2.71
C ILE A 124 38.97 27.93 -2.60
N GLU A 125 39.00 29.18 -2.10
CA GLU A 125 40.22 29.96 -1.95
C GLU A 125 41.21 29.24 -1.04
N GLY A 126 42.44 29.12 -1.52
CA GLY A 126 43.52 28.39 -0.80
C GLY A 126 43.55 26.88 -1.03
N GLU A 127 42.56 26.28 -1.68
CA GLU A 127 42.60 24.85 -2.04
C GLU A 127 43.18 24.64 -3.46
N ARG A 128 44.05 23.66 -3.58
CA ARG A 128 44.74 23.34 -4.87
C ARG A 128 43.74 22.78 -5.91
N VAL A 129 42.74 22.05 -5.45
CA VAL A 129 41.76 21.35 -6.32
C VAL A 129 40.36 21.95 -6.18
N LEU A 130 39.54 21.81 -7.21
CA LEU A 130 38.14 22.15 -7.16
C LEU A 130 37.38 21.15 -6.30
N ALA A 131 36.38 21.60 -5.59
CA ALA A 131 35.52 20.77 -4.72
C ALA A 131 34.16 20.49 -5.35
N ALA A 132 33.64 19.28 -5.14
CA ALA A 132 32.26 18.94 -5.48
C ALA A 132 31.31 19.58 -4.44
N SER A 133 30.60 20.64 -4.80
CA SER A 133 29.76 21.40 -3.87
C SER A 133 28.65 20.57 -3.23
N CYS A 134 28.13 19.55 -3.92
CA CYS A 134 27.13 18.63 -3.39
C CYS A 134 27.63 17.72 -2.25
N LYS A 135 28.97 17.62 -2.05
CA LYS A 135 29.59 16.82 -0.98
C LYS A 135 30.27 17.68 0.07
N ARG A 136 30.75 18.84 -0.29
CA ARG A 136 31.55 19.69 0.58
C ARG A 136 30.67 20.47 1.54
N VAL A 137 30.86 20.24 2.85
CA VAL A 137 30.27 21.05 3.91
C VAL A 137 31.15 22.30 4.12
N PRO A 138 30.59 23.50 4.24
CA PRO A 138 31.33 24.72 4.53
C PRO A 138 32.05 24.67 5.88
N ALA A 139 33.17 25.37 5.96
CA ALA A 139 33.88 25.64 7.21
C ALA A 139 33.89 27.17 7.50
N VAL A 140 34.07 27.53 8.76
CA VAL A 140 34.12 28.96 9.19
C VAL A 140 35.17 29.70 8.39
N GLY A 141 34.75 30.80 7.76
CA GLY A 141 35.65 31.69 6.98
C GLY A 141 36.08 31.11 5.61
N MET A 142 35.56 29.96 5.19
CA MET A 142 35.77 29.42 3.85
C MET A 142 35.27 30.42 2.81
N LYS A 143 36.01 30.60 1.71
CA LYS A 143 35.59 31.44 0.59
C LYS A 143 35.40 30.59 -0.64
N VAL A 144 34.15 30.55 -1.13
CA VAL A 144 33.73 29.74 -2.27
C VAL A 144 33.38 30.64 -3.45
N ARG A 145 33.90 30.29 -4.62
CA ARG A 145 33.52 30.90 -5.90
C ARG A 145 32.82 29.87 -6.77
N SER A 146 31.51 30.01 -6.92
CA SER A 146 30.69 29.08 -7.69
C SER A 146 30.89 29.20 -9.20
N SER A 147 31.27 30.41 -9.69
CA SER A 147 31.36 30.75 -11.11
C SER A 147 32.73 31.24 -11.52
N SER A 148 33.81 30.84 -10.83
CA SER A 148 35.17 31.20 -11.30
C SER A 148 35.46 30.59 -12.68
N GLU A 149 36.33 31.20 -13.48
CA GLU A 149 36.73 30.72 -14.80
C GLU A 149 37.21 29.28 -14.75
N ARG A 150 37.98 28.94 -13.70
CA ARG A 150 38.48 27.59 -13.46
C ARG A 150 37.36 26.58 -13.19
N ALA A 151 36.36 26.93 -12.39
CA ALA A 151 35.23 26.08 -12.10
C ALA A 151 34.33 25.91 -13.34
N ALA A 152 34.06 27.02 -14.07
CA ALA A 152 33.30 27.01 -15.31
C ALA A 152 33.94 26.12 -16.39
N THR A 153 35.27 26.27 -16.62
CA THR A 153 36.04 25.46 -17.59
C THR A 153 36.00 23.97 -17.21
N ALA A 154 36.17 23.66 -15.92
CA ALA A 154 36.09 22.25 -15.45
C ALA A 154 34.71 21.65 -15.64
N ARG A 155 33.64 22.38 -15.37
CA ARG A 155 32.25 21.92 -15.59
C ARG A 155 31.96 21.69 -17.06
N ALA A 156 32.33 22.65 -17.95
CA ALA A 156 32.18 22.50 -19.39
C ALA A 156 32.91 21.27 -19.92
N MET A 157 34.15 21.03 -19.49
CA MET A 157 34.93 19.84 -19.86
C MET A 157 34.25 18.55 -19.39
N VAL A 158 33.68 18.53 -18.18
CA VAL A 158 32.95 17.36 -17.66
C VAL A 158 31.72 17.07 -18.53
N ILE A 159 30.93 18.07 -18.86
CA ILE A 159 29.74 17.90 -19.73
C ILE A 159 30.15 17.44 -21.12
N GLU A 160 31.23 17.97 -21.70
CA GLU A 160 31.78 17.54 -23.00
C GLU A 160 32.21 16.08 -23.01
N LEU A 161 32.88 15.62 -21.92
CA LEU A 161 33.26 14.21 -21.76
C LEU A 161 32.07 13.29 -21.64
N LEU A 162 31.04 13.70 -20.90
CA LEU A 162 29.81 12.93 -20.78
C LEU A 162 29.02 12.90 -22.11
N LEU A 163 29.08 13.99 -22.87
CA LEU A 163 28.42 14.10 -24.17
C LEU A 163 29.05 13.16 -25.22
N ALA A 164 30.32 12.79 -25.07
CA ALA A 164 31.02 11.90 -26.01
C ALA A 164 30.26 10.57 -26.22
N ASP A 165 29.65 10.04 -25.14
CA ASP A 165 28.96 8.74 -25.16
C ASP A 165 27.43 8.87 -25.35
N GLN A 166 26.90 10.10 -25.42
CA GLN A 166 25.46 10.30 -25.64
C GLN A 166 25.07 10.05 -27.10
N PRO A 167 23.85 9.52 -27.37
CA PRO A 167 23.28 9.54 -28.70
C PRO A 167 23.10 11.00 -29.19
N ALA A 168 22.99 11.19 -30.48
CA ALA A 168 22.65 12.49 -31.03
C ALA A 168 21.32 12.98 -30.43
N ARG A 169 21.19 14.31 -30.22
CA ARG A 169 20.09 14.88 -29.47
C ARG A 169 18.69 14.52 -30.01
N ASP A 170 18.57 14.48 -31.34
CA ASP A 170 17.34 14.15 -32.07
C ASP A 170 16.90 12.69 -31.91
N VAL A 171 17.81 11.79 -31.58
CA VAL A 171 17.55 10.37 -31.31
C VAL A 171 17.81 9.99 -29.84
N SER A 172 18.06 11.00 -28.99
CA SER A 172 18.23 10.81 -27.54
C SER A 172 16.89 10.39 -26.91
N PRO A 173 16.89 9.49 -25.92
CA PRO A 173 15.66 9.09 -25.22
C PRO A 173 14.88 10.28 -24.64
N ASP A 174 15.55 11.27 -24.08
CA ASP A 174 14.93 12.53 -23.67
C ASP A 174 15.79 13.72 -24.11
N PRO A 175 15.48 14.35 -25.25
CA PRO A 175 16.21 15.51 -25.76
C PRO A 175 16.06 16.78 -24.90
N THR A 176 15.16 16.73 -23.87
CA THR A 176 14.91 17.81 -22.91
C THR A 176 15.40 17.48 -21.50
N SER A 177 16.14 16.39 -21.34
CA SER A 177 16.63 15.91 -20.04
C SER A 177 17.52 16.94 -19.31
N ALA A 178 17.70 16.75 -18.00
CA ALA A 178 18.57 17.59 -17.19
C ALA A 178 20.02 17.62 -17.74
N PHE A 179 20.47 16.53 -18.37
CA PHE A 179 21.77 16.48 -19.01
C PHE A 179 21.86 17.46 -20.19
N TRP A 180 20.89 17.45 -21.11
CA TRP A 180 20.86 18.36 -22.25
C TRP A 180 20.70 19.81 -21.83
N ALA A 181 19.89 20.10 -20.80
CA ALA A 181 19.77 21.41 -20.21
C ALA A 181 21.12 21.94 -19.66
N GLN A 182 21.95 21.06 -19.08
CA GLN A 182 23.28 21.42 -18.61
C GLN A 182 24.27 21.62 -19.80
N ALA A 183 24.16 20.83 -20.87
CA ALA A 183 24.95 21.01 -22.08
C ALA A 183 24.66 22.38 -22.72
N ASP A 184 23.38 22.75 -22.82
CA ASP A 184 22.95 24.07 -23.31
C ASP A 184 23.50 25.21 -22.42
N ALA A 185 23.42 25.09 -21.10
CA ALA A 185 23.87 26.09 -20.14
C ALA A 185 25.40 26.35 -20.19
N VAL A 186 26.19 25.35 -20.60
CA VAL A 186 27.65 25.52 -20.77
C VAL A 186 28.06 25.71 -22.22
N GLY A 187 27.12 25.75 -23.19
CA GLY A 187 27.36 25.97 -24.60
C GLY A 187 28.11 24.85 -25.33
N ILE A 188 27.90 23.61 -24.93
CA ILE A 188 28.51 22.42 -25.54
C ILE A 188 27.49 21.65 -26.37
N GLU A 189 27.60 21.74 -27.69
CA GLU A 189 26.71 21.07 -28.65
C GLU A 189 27.26 19.72 -29.12
N ALA A 190 28.58 19.54 -29.12
CA ALA A 190 29.27 18.32 -29.57
C ALA A 190 30.54 18.08 -28.77
N SER A 191 30.93 16.83 -28.67
CA SER A 191 32.18 16.43 -27.99
C SER A 191 33.33 16.32 -28.98
N ARG A 192 34.51 16.78 -28.57
CA ARG A 192 35.79 16.54 -29.28
C ARG A 192 36.35 15.13 -29.06
N PHE A 193 35.82 14.43 -28.11
CA PHE A 193 36.30 13.11 -27.72
C PHE A 193 35.53 11.99 -28.44
N PRO A 194 36.18 10.86 -28.75
CA PRO A 194 35.53 9.73 -29.37
C PRO A 194 34.57 9.05 -28.34
N SER A 195 33.47 8.52 -28.84
CA SER A 195 32.58 7.68 -28.07
C SER A 195 33.24 6.36 -27.70
N ALA A 196 33.03 5.86 -26.49
CA ALA A 196 33.49 4.54 -26.04
C ALA A 196 32.64 3.37 -26.61
N GLY A 197 31.51 3.67 -27.22
CA GLY A 197 30.56 2.71 -27.78
C GLY A 197 29.16 2.89 -27.22
N ARG A 198 28.21 2.15 -27.75
CA ARG A 198 26.81 2.21 -27.37
C ARG A 198 26.32 0.83 -26.92
N TRP A 199 25.41 0.86 -25.96
CA TRP A 199 24.69 -0.31 -25.51
C TRP A 199 23.41 -0.47 -26.32
N GLU A 200 22.95 -1.71 -26.51
CA GLU A 200 21.63 -1.96 -27.09
C GLU A 200 20.52 -1.46 -26.14
N ARG A 201 19.42 -1.02 -26.73
CA ARG A 201 18.21 -0.60 -25.99
C ARG A 201 17.43 -1.83 -25.55
N ASP A 202 16.87 -1.76 -24.35
CA ASP A 202 16.05 -2.84 -23.78
C ASP A 202 14.58 -2.38 -23.68
N PRO A 203 13.70 -2.89 -24.56
CA PRO A 203 12.27 -2.63 -24.55
C PRO A 203 11.46 -3.67 -23.77
N SER A 204 12.10 -4.64 -23.12
CA SER A 204 11.47 -5.84 -22.54
C SER A 204 10.40 -5.55 -21.49
N HIS A 205 10.54 -4.44 -20.75
CA HIS A 205 9.61 -4.13 -19.66
C HIS A 205 8.35 -3.40 -20.17
N PRO A 206 7.11 -3.86 -19.85
CA PRO A 206 5.88 -3.27 -20.37
C PRO A 206 5.74 -1.76 -20.09
N ALA A 207 6.08 -1.32 -18.89
CA ALA A 207 5.87 0.07 -18.43
C ALA A 207 7.10 0.98 -18.56
N MET A 208 8.29 0.45 -18.85
CA MET A 208 9.55 1.20 -18.85
C MET A 208 10.42 0.86 -20.04
N ARG A 209 11.30 1.79 -20.43
CA ARG A 209 12.30 1.62 -21.48
C ARG A 209 13.69 1.90 -20.92
N VAL A 210 14.66 1.09 -21.32
CA VAL A 210 16.07 1.20 -20.90
C VAL A 210 16.94 1.55 -22.08
N HIS A 211 17.67 2.65 -21.98
CA HIS A 211 18.54 3.22 -22.99
C HIS A 211 19.92 3.50 -22.40
N LEU A 212 20.71 2.44 -22.16
CA LEU A 212 22.04 2.58 -21.54
C LEU A 212 23.03 3.34 -22.41
N ASP A 213 22.73 3.52 -23.71
CA ASP A 213 23.43 4.40 -24.62
C ASP A 213 23.37 5.90 -24.20
N ALA A 214 22.37 6.29 -23.41
CA ALA A 214 22.25 7.63 -22.82
C ALA A 214 22.70 7.69 -21.35
N CYS A 215 23.25 6.63 -20.79
CA CYS A 215 23.61 6.56 -19.39
C CYS A 215 24.95 7.25 -19.09
N ILE A 216 24.97 8.19 -18.14
CA ILE A 216 26.19 8.86 -17.65
C ILE A 216 26.78 8.22 -16.38
N GLN A 217 26.34 7.04 -16.01
CA GLN A 217 26.81 6.27 -14.84
C GLN A 217 26.75 7.06 -13.51
N CYS A 218 25.78 7.95 -13.36
CA CYS A 218 25.64 8.80 -12.18
C CYS A 218 25.24 8.04 -10.90
N GLY A 219 24.76 6.80 -11.03
CA GLY A 219 24.35 5.93 -9.92
C GLY A 219 23.05 6.31 -9.22
N LEU A 220 22.28 7.28 -9.74
CA LEU A 220 20.99 7.68 -9.12
C LEU A 220 19.97 6.53 -9.14
N CYS A 221 19.86 5.80 -10.25
CA CYS A 221 18.98 4.63 -10.35
C CYS A 221 19.37 3.49 -9.38
N VAL A 222 20.67 3.29 -9.17
CA VAL A 222 21.18 2.31 -8.20
C VAL A 222 20.75 2.71 -6.78
N ARG A 223 20.92 3.98 -6.40
CA ARG A 223 20.47 4.48 -5.09
C ARG A 223 18.95 4.46 -4.97
N ALA A 224 18.21 4.84 -6.00
CA ALA A 224 16.76 4.73 -6.05
C ALA A 224 16.29 3.30 -5.70
N CYS A 225 16.91 2.30 -6.32
CA CYS A 225 16.55 0.90 -6.12
C CYS A 225 17.05 0.36 -4.78
N ARG A 226 18.31 0.62 -4.42
CA ARG A 226 18.99 -0.01 -3.27
C ARG A 226 18.85 0.73 -1.95
N GLU A 227 18.73 2.07 -1.98
CA GLU A 227 18.70 2.90 -0.76
C GLU A 227 17.30 3.45 -0.50
N VAL A 228 16.59 3.91 -1.54
CA VAL A 228 15.25 4.50 -1.37
C VAL A 228 14.16 3.44 -1.29
N GLN A 229 14.07 2.55 -2.28
CA GLN A 229 13.05 1.50 -2.36
C GLN A 229 13.48 0.17 -1.69
N VAL A 230 14.79 -0.05 -1.50
CA VAL A 230 15.39 -1.25 -0.89
C VAL A 230 14.91 -2.53 -1.58
N ASN A 231 15.02 -2.56 -2.92
CA ASN A 231 14.69 -3.75 -3.71
C ASN A 231 15.93 -4.51 -4.18
N ASP A 232 17.08 -3.82 -4.30
CA ASP A 232 18.40 -4.37 -4.61
C ASP A 232 18.54 -5.06 -5.98
N VAL A 233 17.70 -4.68 -6.96
CA VAL A 233 17.70 -5.20 -8.33
C VAL A 233 18.78 -4.53 -9.18
N ILE A 234 18.95 -3.20 -9.05
CA ILE A 234 19.85 -2.42 -9.89
C ILE A 234 21.24 -2.34 -9.28
N GLY A 235 22.27 -2.69 -10.04
CA GLY A 235 23.66 -2.61 -9.68
C GLY A 235 24.54 -1.95 -10.75
N MET A 236 25.85 -1.88 -10.47
CA MET A 236 26.87 -1.54 -11.46
C MET A 236 27.74 -2.78 -11.71
N ALA A 237 27.96 -3.12 -12.95
CA ALA A 237 28.86 -4.19 -13.34
C ALA A 237 29.93 -3.70 -14.31
N TYR A 238 30.95 -4.55 -14.50
CA TYR A 238 32.13 -4.33 -15.36
C TYR A 238 33.00 -3.14 -14.92
N ARG A 239 33.97 -2.72 -15.74
CA ARG A 239 34.94 -1.66 -15.41
C ARG A 239 35.29 -0.83 -16.62
N ASN A 240 35.83 0.38 -16.38
CA ASN A 240 36.29 1.32 -17.39
C ASN A 240 35.14 1.66 -18.41
N ALA A 241 35.43 1.59 -19.71
CA ALA A 241 34.50 1.85 -20.78
C ALA A 241 33.31 0.85 -20.82
N ASP A 242 33.52 -0.37 -20.31
CA ASP A 242 32.49 -1.41 -20.26
C ASP A 242 31.58 -1.30 -19.03
N ALA A 243 31.85 -0.37 -18.09
CA ALA A 243 31.04 -0.22 -16.90
C ALA A 243 29.62 0.19 -17.26
N LYS A 244 28.64 -0.55 -16.77
CA LYS A 244 27.20 -0.25 -17.03
C LYS A 244 26.31 -0.54 -15.82
N VAL A 245 25.15 0.03 -15.85
CA VAL A 245 24.02 -0.35 -14.99
C VAL A 245 23.53 -1.71 -15.43
N VAL A 246 23.25 -2.60 -14.47
CA VAL A 246 22.71 -3.94 -14.71
C VAL A 246 21.50 -4.19 -13.82
N PHE A 247 20.61 -5.05 -14.28
CA PHE A 247 19.48 -5.58 -13.52
C PHE A 247 19.81 -7.03 -13.16
N ASP A 248 19.72 -7.39 -11.87
CA ASP A 248 20.13 -8.70 -11.34
C ASP A 248 21.51 -9.15 -11.87
N PHE A 249 21.57 -10.20 -12.67
CA PHE A 249 22.79 -10.77 -13.27
C PHE A 249 23.09 -10.26 -14.69
N ASP A 250 22.64 -9.07 -15.05
CA ASP A 250 22.68 -8.46 -16.38
C ASP A 250 21.54 -8.94 -17.28
N ASP A 251 20.43 -9.29 -16.67
CA ASP A 251 19.20 -9.69 -17.36
C ASP A 251 18.52 -8.47 -18.00
N PRO A 252 17.69 -8.66 -19.05
CA PRO A 252 16.76 -7.64 -19.51
C PRO A 252 15.84 -7.18 -18.36
N MET A 253 15.49 -5.91 -18.31
CA MET A 253 14.72 -5.37 -17.18
C MET A 253 13.38 -6.08 -16.97
N GLY A 254 12.69 -6.47 -18.06
CA GLY A 254 11.42 -7.18 -18.01
C GLY A 254 11.53 -8.63 -17.53
N GLU A 255 12.72 -9.22 -17.56
CA GLU A 255 12.99 -10.60 -17.11
C GLU A 255 13.64 -10.65 -15.72
N SER A 256 14.00 -9.49 -15.17
CA SER A 256 14.65 -9.36 -13.85
C SER A 256 13.62 -9.44 -12.71
N THR A 257 14.12 -9.48 -11.47
CA THR A 257 13.27 -9.41 -10.26
C THR A 257 12.76 -7.99 -9.97
N CYS A 258 12.66 -7.13 -10.97
CA CYS A 258 12.20 -5.75 -10.85
C CYS A 258 10.74 -5.72 -10.38
N VAL A 259 10.47 -4.94 -9.34
CA VAL A 259 9.10 -4.71 -8.80
C VAL A 259 8.39 -3.54 -9.48
N SER A 260 8.87 -3.08 -10.61
CA SER A 260 8.25 -2.06 -11.48
C SER A 260 7.87 -0.75 -10.76
N CYS A 261 8.57 -0.36 -9.70
CA CYS A 261 8.22 0.83 -8.92
C CYS A 261 8.53 2.17 -9.63
N GLY A 262 9.38 2.16 -10.68
CA GLY A 262 9.73 3.32 -11.48
C GLY A 262 10.51 4.42 -10.74
N GLU A 263 11.03 4.18 -9.54
CA GLU A 263 11.83 5.18 -8.81
C GLU A 263 13.13 5.50 -9.54
N CYS A 264 13.72 4.51 -10.19
CA CYS A 264 14.90 4.66 -11.04
C CYS A 264 14.63 5.54 -12.28
N VAL A 265 13.43 5.45 -12.84
CA VAL A 265 12.96 6.30 -13.94
C VAL A 265 12.84 7.76 -13.49
N GLN A 266 12.10 8.00 -12.39
CA GLN A 266 11.95 9.35 -11.84
C GLN A 266 13.29 9.97 -11.42
N ALA A 267 14.29 9.16 -11.06
CA ALA A 267 15.61 9.63 -10.63
C ALA A 267 16.58 9.89 -11.79
N CYS A 268 16.33 9.38 -13.01
CA CYS A 268 17.28 9.42 -14.11
C CYS A 268 17.41 10.84 -14.71
N PRO A 269 18.63 11.42 -14.76
CA PRO A 269 18.81 12.79 -15.25
C PRO A 269 19.02 12.90 -16.78
N THR A 270 19.04 11.75 -17.49
CA THR A 270 19.40 11.71 -18.92
C THR A 270 18.34 11.08 -19.81
N GLY A 271 17.30 10.49 -19.20
CA GLY A 271 16.32 9.68 -19.93
C GLY A 271 16.82 8.26 -20.27
N ALA A 272 17.98 7.83 -19.75
CA ALA A 272 18.42 6.44 -19.92
C ALA A 272 17.42 5.42 -19.36
N LEU A 273 16.56 5.84 -18.44
CA LEU A 273 15.40 5.10 -17.96
C LEU A 273 14.18 6.01 -18.11
N MET A 274 13.18 5.58 -18.90
CA MET A 274 12.00 6.36 -19.25
C MET A 274 10.70 5.59 -19.04
N PRO A 275 9.57 6.26 -18.73
CA PRO A 275 8.25 5.64 -18.81
C PRO A 275 7.95 5.29 -20.27
N ALA A 276 7.38 4.11 -20.53
CA ALA A 276 6.98 3.69 -21.88
C ALA A 276 5.91 4.63 -22.48
N SER A 277 5.05 5.20 -21.65
CA SER A 277 3.99 6.14 -22.06
C SER A 277 4.48 7.46 -22.66
N LEU A 278 5.76 7.82 -22.47
CA LEU A 278 6.31 9.08 -22.96
C LEU A 278 7.15 8.97 -24.23
N VAL A 279 7.44 7.75 -24.68
CA VAL A 279 8.34 7.49 -25.79
C VAL A 279 7.62 6.80 -26.97
N ASN A 280 8.14 6.99 -28.18
CA ASN A 280 7.69 6.27 -29.36
C ASN A 280 8.33 4.86 -29.46
N GLU A 281 8.08 4.11 -30.55
CA GLU A 281 8.64 2.77 -30.78
C GLU A 281 10.18 2.75 -30.84
N GLU A 282 10.78 3.84 -31.32
CA GLU A 282 12.24 4.02 -31.35
C GLU A 282 12.79 4.38 -29.95
N GLY A 283 11.94 4.57 -28.94
CA GLY A 283 12.33 4.89 -27.59
C GLY A 283 12.75 6.35 -27.40
N VAL A 284 12.35 7.25 -28.30
CA VAL A 284 12.57 8.69 -28.18
C VAL A 284 11.33 9.34 -27.58
N ARG A 285 11.54 10.27 -26.67
CA ARG A 285 10.43 11.01 -26.04
C ARG A 285 9.70 11.85 -27.08
N THR A 286 8.40 11.65 -27.18
CA THR A 286 7.49 12.42 -28.05
C THR A 286 6.31 13.01 -27.31
N VAL A 287 6.17 12.66 -26.02
CA VAL A 287 5.06 13.12 -25.17
C VAL A 287 5.60 13.96 -24.02
N TRP A 288 5.13 15.18 -23.89
CA TRP A 288 5.37 16.10 -22.77
C TRP A 288 4.05 16.52 -22.18
N ALA A 289 3.97 16.56 -20.86
CA ALA A 289 2.81 17.11 -20.17
C ALA A 289 2.65 18.60 -20.48
N GLU A 290 1.43 19.02 -20.75
CA GLU A 290 1.04 20.43 -20.95
C GLU A 290 0.75 21.12 -19.62
N ARG A 291 0.29 20.32 -18.64
CA ARG A 291 0.05 20.77 -17.26
C ARG A 291 0.33 19.65 -16.28
N GLU A 292 0.68 20.05 -15.08
CA GLU A 292 0.87 19.14 -13.95
C GLU A 292 -0.17 19.44 -12.86
N VAL A 293 -0.74 18.41 -12.26
CA VAL A 293 -1.74 18.55 -11.22
C VAL A 293 -1.40 17.65 -10.03
N ASP A 294 -1.29 18.26 -8.87
CA ASP A 294 -1.06 17.56 -7.61
C ASP A 294 -2.36 16.95 -7.08
N SER A 295 -2.35 15.64 -6.82
CA SER A 295 -3.48 14.90 -6.29
C SER A 295 -3.01 13.68 -5.48
N LEU A 296 -3.83 12.65 -5.37
CA LEU A 296 -3.59 11.46 -4.57
C LEU A 296 -3.60 10.17 -5.42
N CYS A 297 -2.92 9.15 -4.91
CA CYS A 297 -2.96 7.80 -5.46
C CYS A 297 -4.29 7.12 -5.12
N PRO A 298 -4.99 6.52 -6.12
CA PRO A 298 -6.31 5.93 -5.89
C PRO A 298 -6.26 4.51 -5.32
N TYR A 299 -5.10 3.95 -4.94
CA TYR A 299 -4.99 2.53 -4.65
C TYR A 299 -5.03 2.19 -3.17
N CYS A 300 -3.91 2.26 -2.44
CA CYS A 300 -3.83 1.71 -1.09
C CYS A 300 -3.82 2.76 0.02
N GLY A 301 -4.05 2.28 1.25
CA GLY A 301 -4.11 3.09 2.46
C GLY A 301 -2.81 3.79 2.88
N VAL A 302 -1.71 3.66 2.13
CA VAL A 302 -0.53 4.51 2.32
C VAL A 302 -0.87 5.97 2.02
N GLY A 303 -1.78 6.22 1.05
CA GLY A 303 -2.19 7.59 0.70
C GLY A 303 -1.06 8.40 0.07
N CYS A 304 -0.36 7.81 -0.91
CA CYS A 304 0.73 8.48 -1.60
C CYS A 304 0.23 9.72 -2.34
N GLN A 305 0.97 10.83 -2.20
CA GLN A 305 0.74 12.03 -2.97
C GLN A 305 1.46 11.92 -4.33
N ILE A 306 0.76 12.31 -5.39
CA ILE A 306 1.16 12.16 -6.78
C ILE A 306 1.02 13.50 -7.51
N THR A 307 1.95 13.78 -8.43
CA THR A 307 1.78 14.79 -9.48
C THR A 307 1.48 14.06 -10.78
N TYR A 308 0.34 14.36 -11.38
CA TYR A 308 -0.07 13.83 -12.68
C TYR A 308 0.28 14.81 -13.79
N GLY A 309 1.00 14.34 -14.79
CA GLY A 309 1.23 15.06 -16.03
C GLY A 309 0.14 14.76 -17.05
N VAL A 310 -0.48 15.83 -17.59
CA VAL A 310 -1.63 15.75 -18.51
C VAL A 310 -1.26 16.33 -19.86
N LYS A 311 -1.68 15.65 -20.91
CA LYS A 311 -1.62 16.11 -22.31
C LYS A 311 -2.90 15.70 -23.04
N ASP A 312 -3.47 16.60 -23.83
CA ASP A 312 -4.70 16.35 -24.62
C ASP A 312 -5.83 15.73 -23.74
N GLU A 313 -6.05 16.29 -22.53
CA GLU A 313 -6.99 15.79 -21.52
C GLU A 313 -6.81 14.30 -21.18
N ARG A 314 -5.58 13.80 -21.25
CA ARG A 314 -5.19 12.45 -20.83
C ARG A 314 -4.03 12.51 -19.84
N ILE A 315 -4.07 11.69 -18.81
CA ILE A 315 -2.91 11.50 -17.95
C ILE A 315 -1.89 10.66 -18.74
N VAL A 316 -0.68 11.19 -18.87
CA VAL A 316 0.42 10.55 -19.61
C VAL A 316 1.55 10.11 -18.72
N VAL A 317 1.66 10.64 -17.50
CA VAL A 317 2.69 10.26 -16.52
C VAL A 317 2.20 10.55 -15.10
N ALA A 318 2.69 9.78 -14.16
CA ALA A 318 2.49 9.98 -12.72
C ALA A 318 3.83 9.94 -11.98
N GLU A 319 4.12 10.98 -11.21
CA GLU A 319 5.33 11.08 -10.40
C GLU A 319 5.00 11.19 -8.92
N GLY A 320 5.86 10.59 -8.08
CA GLY A 320 5.75 10.76 -6.64
C GLY A 320 6.19 12.17 -6.25
N ARG A 321 5.36 12.84 -5.42
CA ARG A 321 5.74 14.12 -4.81
C ARG A 321 6.14 13.94 -3.35
N ASP A 322 6.77 14.96 -2.76
CA ASP A 322 7.23 14.93 -1.37
C ASP A 322 6.05 15.05 -0.38
N GLY A 323 5.20 14.04 -0.40
CA GLY A 323 4.11 13.91 0.55
C GLY A 323 4.56 13.23 1.84
N PRO A 324 3.91 13.55 2.97
CA PRO A 324 4.32 13.04 4.28
C PRO A 324 4.25 11.51 4.40
N ALA A 325 3.37 10.84 3.65
CA ALA A 325 3.23 9.39 3.66
C ALA A 325 4.20 8.67 2.72
N ASN A 326 4.61 9.27 1.61
CA ASN A 326 5.38 8.58 0.58
C ASN A 326 6.77 9.16 0.31
N ARG A 327 7.06 10.41 0.66
CA ARG A 327 8.39 11.04 0.49
C ARG A 327 8.95 10.81 -0.92
N ASN A 328 8.24 11.23 -1.94
CA ASN A 328 8.49 11.05 -3.38
C ASN A 328 8.39 9.60 -3.92
N ARG A 329 8.19 8.59 -3.09
CA ARG A 329 8.14 7.19 -3.53
C ARG A 329 6.77 6.84 -4.11
N LEU A 330 6.78 5.98 -5.12
CA LEU A 330 5.58 5.29 -5.62
C LEU A 330 5.88 3.80 -5.78
N CYS A 331 4.82 3.01 -5.93
CA CYS A 331 4.89 1.61 -6.37
C CYS A 331 4.39 1.50 -7.82
N VAL A 332 4.45 0.30 -8.38
CA VAL A 332 4.00 0.03 -9.76
C VAL A 332 2.60 0.56 -10.04
N LYS A 333 1.64 0.34 -9.13
CA LYS A 333 0.26 0.80 -9.28
C LYS A 333 0.14 2.31 -9.33
N GLY A 334 0.73 3.02 -8.38
CA GLY A 334 0.67 4.48 -8.35
C GLY A 334 1.43 5.14 -9.50
N ARG A 335 2.50 4.49 -9.99
CA ARG A 335 3.35 5.00 -11.07
C ARG A 335 2.77 4.78 -12.45
N PHE A 336 2.21 3.60 -12.72
CA PHE A 336 1.84 3.17 -14.06
C PHE A 336 0.36 2.81 -14.22
N GLY A 337 -0.37 2.62 -13.14
CA GLY A 337 -1.77 2.20 -13.18
C GLY A 337 -2.76 3.36 -13.25
N PHE A 338 -2.46 4.46 -13.93
CA PHE A 338 -3.37 5.60 -14.06
C PHE A 338 -4.30 5.52 -15.28
N ASP A 339 -3.95 4.70 -16.27
CA ASP A 339 -4.58 4.63 -17.58
C ASP A 339 -5.98 3.96 -17.58
N TYR A 340 -6.34 3.23 -16.51
CA TYR A 340 -7.69 2.66 -16.37
C TYR A 340 -8.81 3.69 -16.53
N ILE A 341 -8.56 4.96 -16.21
CA ILE A 341 -9.55 6.04 -16.36
C ILE A 341 -9.89 6.33 -17.82
N HIS A 342 -8.99 5.97 -18.75
CA HIS A 342 -9.15 6.13 -20.19
C HIS A 342 -9.59 4.86 -20.89
N HIS A 343 -9.91 3.79 -20.15
CA HIS A 343 -10.31 2.52 -20.72
C HIS A 343 -11.63 2.66 -21.53
N PRO A 344 -11.75 2.03 -22.71
CA PRO A 344 -12.93 2.16 -23.56
C PRO A 344 -14.26 1.75 -22.89
N HIS A 345 -14.21 0.87 -21.90
CA HIS A 345 -15.39 0.40 -21.17
C HIS A 345 -15.79 1.33 -20.00
N ARG A 346 -15.27 2.55 -19.92
CA ARG A 346 -15.75 3.54 -18.94
C ARG A 346 -17.23 3.86 -19.20
N LEU A 347 -18.00 3.83 -18.13
CA LEU A 347 -19.39 4.29 -18.17
C LEU A 347 -19.40 5.81 -18.38
N THR A 348 -20.16 6.24 -19.40
CA THR A 348 -20.26 7.66 -19.79
C THR A 348 -21.68 8.19 -19.74
N LYS A 349 -22.68 7.31 -19.63
CA LYS A 349 -24.11 7.65 -19.53
C LYS A 349 -24.79 6.72 -18.56
N PRO A 350 -25.88 7.16 -17.91
CA PRO A 350 -26.74 6.29 -17.12
C PRO A 350 -27.34 5.17 -18.00
N LEU A 351 -27.41 3.97 -17.43
CA LEU A 351 -28.03 2.81 -18.06
C LEU A 351 -29.21 2.31 -17.22
N VAL A 352 -30.26 1.87 -17.88
CA VAL A 352 -31.43 1.28 -17.25
C VAL A 352 -31.69 -0.08 -17.89
N ARG A 353 -32.02 -1.08 -17.08
CA ARG A 353 -32.28 -2.45 -17.53
C ARG A 353 -33.53 -2.46 -18.43
N LEU A 354 -33.45 -3.23 -19.50
CA LEU A 354 -34.57 -3.48 -20.39
C LEU A 354 -35.66 -4.31 -19.66
N PRO A 355 -36.95 -4.03 -19.84
CA PRO A 355 -38.04 -4.67 -19.07
C PRO A 355 -38.07 -6.20 -19.15
N ASN A 356 -37.54 -6.78 -20.22
CA ASN A 356 -37.57 -8.23 -20.45
C ASN A 356 -36.14 -8.84 -20.43
N ALA A 357 -35.13 -8.06 -20.00
CA ALA A 357 -33.77 -8.58 -19.90
C ALA A 357 -33.67 -9.57 -18.72
N PRO A 358 -32.95 -10.68 -18.88
CA PRO A 358 -32.77 -11.62 -17.78
C PRO A 358 -32.04 -10.95 -16.61
N LYS A 359 -32.25 -11.48 -15.40
CA LYS A 359 -31.55 -11.11 -14.18
C LYS A 359 -31.28 -12.39 -13.42
N ASP A 360 -30.27 -13.13 -13.91
CA ASP A 360 -29.86 -14.44 -13.36
C ASP A 360 -28.49 -14.34 -12.70
N ALA A 361 -28.23 -15.16 -11.70
CA ALA A 361 -26.96 -15.21 -10.97
C ALA A 361 -25.74 -15.52 -11.85
N ARG A 362 -25.97 -16.13 -12.99
CA ARG A 362 -24.93 -16.51 -13.98
C ARG A 362 -24.83 -15.55 -15.16
N ASP A 363 -25.63 -14.47 -15.16
CA ASP A 363 -25.57 -13.49 -16.23
C ASP A 363 -24.19 -12.88 -16.35
N VAL A 364 -23.68 -12.88 -17.58
CA VAL A 364 -22.46 -12.19 -17.96
C VAL A 364 -22.83 -11.21 -19.06
N VAL A 365 -22.66 -9.93 -18.79
CA VAL A 365 -22.92 -8.87 -19.74
C VAL A 365 -21.61 -8.40 -20.35
N ASP A 366 -21.48 -8.41 -21.65
CA ASP A 366 -20.30 -7.87 -22.32
C ASP A 366 -20.21 -6.35 -22.12
N PRO A 367 -19.18 -5.84 -21.41
CA PRO A 367 -19.02 -4.39 -21.20
C PRO A 367 -18.86 -3.59 -22.49
N ALA A 368 -18.43 -4.23 -23.60
CA ALA A 368 -18.32 -3.59 -24.90
C ALA A 368 -19.68 -3.52 -25.63
N ASN A 369 -20.64 -4.37 -25.26
CA ASN A 369 -21.95 -4.43 -25.88
C ASN A 369 -23.08 -4.73 -24.87
N PRO A 370 -23.39 -3.78 -23.94
CA PRO A 370 -24.36 -4.01 -22.87
C PRO A 370 -25.83 -3.99 -23.35
N TRP A 371 -26.09 -3.75 -24.62
CA TRP A 371 -27.41 -3.48 -25.19
C TRP A 371 -28.37 -4.68 -25.20
N THR A 372 -27.89 -5.85 -24.84
CA THR A 372 -28.75 -7.02 -24.62
C THR A 372 -29.51 -6.96 -23.31
N HIS A 373 -29.02 -6.20 -22.33
CA HIS A 373 -29.56 -6.09 -20.98
C HIS A 373 -29.99 -4.66 -20.63
N PHE A 374 -29.33 -3.66 -21.20
CA PHE A 374 -29.48 -2.26 -20.82
C PHE A 374 -29.77 -1.36 -22.03
N ARG A 375 -30.29 -0.18 -21.74
CA ARG A 375 -30.37 0.95 -22.67
C ARG A 375 -29.81 2.20 -21.99
N GLU A 376 -29.38 3.16 -22.77
CA GLU A 376 -29.06 4.49 -22.29
C GLU A 376 -30.30 5.19 -21.76
N ALA A 377 -30.11 6.01 -20.72
CA ALA A 377 -31.13 6.87 -20.14
C ALA A 377 -30.56 8.27 -19.88
N THR A 378 -31.47 9.25 -19.73
CA THR A 378 -31.06 10.54 -19.21
C THR A 378 -30.84 10.46 -17.70
N TRP A 379 -30.10 11.41 -17.12
CA TRP A 379 -29.95 11.50 -15.67
C TRP A 379 -31.29 11.63 -14.95
N GLU A 380 -32.21 12.44 -15.46
CA GLU A 380 -33.53 12.63 -14.89
C GLU A 380 -34.29 11.28 -14.80
N GLU A 381 -34.35 10.58 -15.94
CA GLU A 381 -35.02 9.27 -16.01
C GLU A 381 -34.36 8.24 -15.08
N ALA A 382 -33.05 8.11 -15.10
CA ALA A 382 -32.32 7.12 -14.30
C ALA A 382 -32.48 7.37 -12.78
N LEU A 383 -32.38 8.64 -12.36
CA LEU A 383 -32.52 9.03 -10.97
C LEU A 383 -33.99 8.87 -10.49
N ASP A 384 -34.97 9.16 -11.36
CA ASP A 384 -36.39 8.96 -11.03
C ASP A 384 -36.72 7.46 -10.85
N ILE A 385 -36.17 6.59 -11.71
CA ILE A 385 -36.32 5.14 -11.56
C ILE A 385 -35.60 4.66 -10.29
N ALA A 386 -34.36 5.09 -10.04
CA ALA A 386 -33.58 4.68 -8.88
C ALA A 386 -34.29 5.05 -7.57
N ALA A 387 -34.64 6.31 -7.39
CA ALA A 387 -35.34 6.77 -6.18
C ALA A 387 -36.78 6.24 -6.08
N GLY A 388 -37.47 6.13 -7.21
CA GLY A 388 -38.86 5.59 -7.29
C GLY A 388 -38.95 4.14 -6.81
N GLY A 389 -37.98 3.29 -7.20
CA GLY A 389 -37.92 1.91 -6.74
C GLY A 389 -37.71 1.81 -5.23
N PHE A 390 -36.80 2.61 -4.67
CA PHE A 390 -36.60 2.68 -3.22
C PHE A 390 -37.85 3.17 -2.46
N LYS A 391 -38.53 4.20 -2.96
CA LYS A 391 -39.80 4.70 -2.37
C LYS A 391 -40.87 3.62 -2.38
N ALA A 392 -41.03 2.90 -3.48
CA ALA A 392 -42.00 1.83 -3.62
C ALA A 392 -41.74 0.71 -2.60
N ILE A 393 -40.52 0.18 -2.55
CA ILE A 393 -40.16 -0.90 -1.62
C ILE A 393 -40.30 -0.44 -0.17
N ARG A 394 -39.81 0.76 0.17
CA ARG A 394 -39.98 1.34 1.49
C ARG A 394 -41.45 1.45 1.91
N GLY A 395 -42.32 1.87 0.98
CA GLY A 395 -43.76 2.00 1.20
C GLY A 395 -44.48 0.66 1.40
N GLU A 396 -44.08 -0.37 0.66
CA GLU A 396 -44.68 -1.72 0.71
C GLU A 396 -44.18 -2.57 1.88
N SER A 397 -42.88 -2.55 2.13
CA SER A 397 -42.20 -3.51 3.02
C SER A 397 -41.49 -2.85 4.21
N GLY A 398 -41.52 -1.53 4.29
CA GLY A 398 -40.94 -0.73 5.37
C GLY A 398 -39.48 -0.41 5.15
N PRO A 399 -38.89 0.46 5.99
CA PRO A 399 -37.55 1.03 5.82
C PRO A 399 -36.41 -0.02 5.87
N ARG A 400 -36.57 -1.07 6.67
CA ARG A 400 -35.55 -2.12 6.84
C ARG A 400 -35.46 -3.12 5.69
N SER A 401 -36.36 -3.01 4.68
CA SER A 401 -36.27 -3.78 3.43
C SER A 401 -35.29 -3.20 2.41
N LEU A 402 -34.62 -2.11 2.76
CA LEU A 402 -33.63 -1.45 1.95
C LEU A 402 -32.23 -1.51 2.61
N ALA A 403 -31.20 -1.59 1.79
CA ALA A 403 -29.80 -1.60 2.24
C ALA A 403 -28.91 -0.76 1.31
N GLY A 404 -27.77 -0.33 1.84
CA GLY A 404 -26.69 0.32 1.08
C GLY A 404 -25.35 -0.35 1.30
N PHE A 405 -24.54 -0.44 0.26
CA PHE A 405 -23.17 -0.89 0.31
C PHE A 405 -22.26 0.15 -0.35
N GLY A 406 -21.56 0.94 0.46
CA GLY A 406 -20.71 2.03 0.01
C GLY A 406 -19.24 1.67 -0.03
N SER A 407 -18.44 2.57 -0.57
CA SER A 407 -17.04 2.30 -0.92
C SER A 407 -16.03 2.99 -0.03
N ALA A 408 -14.93 2.27 0.25
CA ALA A 408 -13.70 2.87 0.76
C ALA A 408 -12.80 3.44 -0.34
N LYS A 409 -13.28 3.53 -1.57
CA LYS A 409 -12.64 4.20 -2.72
C LYS A 409 -13.19 5.61 -2.93
N GLY A 410 -14.37 5.88 -2.41
CA GLY A 410 -14.97 7.19 -2.34
C GLY A 410 -14.23 8.15 -1.39
N SER A 411 -14.55 9.42 -1.44
CA SER A 411 -14.05 10.44 -0.50
C SER A 411 -14.72 10.33 0.88
N ASN A 412 -14.22 11.08 1.86
CA ASN A 412 -14.87 11.18 3.17
C ASN A 412 -16.29 11.75 3.05
N GLU A 413 -16.46 12.71 2.15
CA GLU A 413 -17.73 13.38 1.86
C GLU A 413 -18.73 12.41 1.25
N GLU A 414 -18.30 11.59 0.30
CA GLU A 414 -19.14 10.59 -0.36
C GLU A 414 -19.58 9.52 0.62
N ALA A 415 -18.66 9.00 1.42
CA ALA A 415 -18.95 8.04 2.47
C ALA A 415 -19.94 8.59 3.52
N TYR A 416 -19.78 9.87 3.90
CA TYR A 416 -20.69 10.54 4.82
C TYR A 416 -22.08 10.72 4.23
N LEU A 417 -22.18 11.22 3.00
CA LEU A 417 -23.47 11.40 2.32
C LEU A 417 -24.17 10.07 2.09
N PHE A 418 -23.45 9.02 1.71
CA PHE A 418 -24.01 7.72 1.43
C PHE A 418 -24.66 7.11 2.69
N GLN A 419 -23.94 7.08 3.82
CA GLN A 419 -24.50 6.59 5.06
C GLN A 419 -25.67 7.46 5.57
N LYS A 420 -25.58 8.80 5.39
CA LYS A 420 -26.64 9.73 5.73
C LYS A 420 -27.88 9.48 4.87
N LEU A 421 -27.72 9.23 3.55
CA LEU A 421 -28.79 8.87 2.64
C LEU A 421 -29.55 7.61 3.10
N VAL A 422 -28.81 6.54 3.43
CA VAL A 422 -29.44 5.28 3.87
C VAL A 422 -30.19 5.48 5.19
N ARG A 423 -29.61 6.19 6.15
CA ARG A 423 -30.23 6.42 7.45
C ARG A 423 -31.45 7.34 7.39
N MET A 424 -31.38 8.41 6.62
CA MET A 424 -32.48 9.38 6.47
C MET A 424 -33.44 8.98 5.36
N GLY A 425 -32.94 8.68 4.17
CA GLY A 425 -33.73 8.42 2.97
C GLY A 425 -34.37 7.05 2.97
N PHE A 426 -33.66 6.00 3.34
CA PHE A 426 -34.26 4.67 3.49
C PHE A 426 -34.91 4.52 4.86
N GLY A 427 -34.42 5.19 5.89
CA GLY A 427 -34.89 5.06 7.28
C GLY A 427 -34.36 3.81 7.98
N SER A 428 -33.17 3.35 7.60
CA SER A 428 -32.56 2.11 8.08
C SER A 428 -31.06 2.30 8.33
N ASN A 429 -30.50 1.55 9.29
CA ASN A 429 -29.06 1.45 9.51
C ASN A 429 -28.40 0.31 8.71
N ASN A 430 -29.10 -0.31 7.73
CA ASN A 430 -28.53 -1.35 6.85
C ASN A 430 -27.58 -0.71 5.83
N VAL A 431 -26.47 -0.20 6.31
CA VAL A 431 -25.41 0.41 5.50
C VAL A 431 -24.06 -0.08 5.99
N ASP A 432 -23.24 -0.63 5.10
CA ASP A 432 -21.90 -1.13 5.41
C ASP A 432 -20.95 -0.81 4.25
N HIS A 433 -19.66 -1.09 4.43
CA HIS A 433 -18.65 -0.90 3.40
C HIS A 433 -17.56 -1.97 3.47
N CYS A 434 -16.62 -1.93 2.53
CA CYS A 434 -15.59 -2.96 2.39
C CYS A 434 -14.73 -3.21 3.65
N THR A 435 -14.73 -2.33 4.65
CA THR A 435 -14.09 -2.61 5.96
C THR A 435 -14.62 -3.89 6.58
N ARG A 436 -15.90 -4.24 6.34
CA ARG A 436 -16.50 -5.49 6.79
C ARG A 436 -15.75 -6.71 6.30
N LEU A 437 -15.33 -6.69 5.06
CA LEU A 437 -14.56 -7.77 4.43
C LEU A 437 -13.04 -7.62 4.64
N CYS A 438 -12.59 -6.57 5.34
CA CYS A 438 -11.18 -6.18 5.43
C CYS A 438 -10.66 -6.24 6.88
N HIS A 439 -11.00 -5.27 7.74
CA HIS A 439 -10.44 -5.11 9.09
C HIS A 439 -11.51 -5.09 10.18
N ALA A 440 -12.71 -5.57 9.93
CA ALA A 440 -13.79 -5.49 10.91
C ALA A 440 -13.43 -6.15 12.25
N SER A 441 -12.77 -7.30 12.24
CA SER A 441 -12.27 -7.97 13.44
C SER A 441 -11.24 -7.14 14.19
N SER A 442 -10.30 -6.52 13.44
CA SER A 442 -9.30 -5.62 14.05
C SER A 442 -9.96 -4.39 14.67
N VAL A 443 -10.95 -3.79 13.98
CA VAL A 443 -11.69 -2.63 14.50
C VAL A 443 -12.51 -3.03 15.73
N ALA A 444 -13.16 -4.20 15.73
CA ALA A 444 -13.91 -4.69 16.88
C ALA A 444 -13.00 -4.82 18.12
N ALA A 445 -11.82 -5.46 17.97
CA ALA A 445 -10.86 -5.61 19.07
C ALA A 445 -10.30 -4.27 19.56
N LEU A 446 -9.98 -3.35 18.64
CA LEU A 446 -9.47 -2.02 18.98
C LEU A 446 -10.52 -1.16 19.69
N MET A 447 -11.78 -1.18 19.22
CA MET A 447 -12.88 -0.48 19.87
C MET A 447 -13.16 -1.03 21.28
N GLU A 448 -13.16 -2.36 21.42
CA GLU A 448 -13.38 -3.03 22.69
C GLU A 448 -12.28 -2.73 23.72
N GLY A 449 -11.03 -2.76 23.26
CA GLY A 449 -9.85 -2.58 24.13
C GLY A 449 -9.44 -1.14 24.34
N LEU A 450 -9.51 -0.30 23.30
CA LEU A 450 -8.93 1.06 23.31
C LEU A 450 -9.98 2.16 23.09
N ASN A 451 -11.22 1.79 22.74
CA ASN A 451 -12.28 2.70 22.27
C ASN A 451 -11.84 3.60 21.10
N SER A 452 -11.04 3.04 20.18
CA SER A 452 -10.57 3.73 18.98
C SER A 452 -10.33 2.72 17.86
N GLY A 453 -10.86 2.96 16.68
CA GLY A 453 -10.66 2.12 15.51
C GLY A 453 -9.40 2.44 14.69
N ALA A 454 -8.61 3.44 15.11
CA ALA A 454 -7.49 3.97 14.35
C ALA A 454 -6.13 3.40 14.77
N VAL A 455 -5.12 3.54 13.89
CA VAL A 455 -3.72 3.21 14.21
C VAL A 455 -3.18 4.14 15.30
N SER A 456 -2.27 3.64 16.14
CA SER A 456 -1.68 4.45 17.20
C SER A 456 -0.42 5.23 16.81
N ALA A 457 0.21 4.86 15.69
CA ALA A 457 1.44 5.48 15.15
C ALA A 457 1.48 5.36 13.62
N PRO A 458 2.18 6.26 12.90
CA PRO A 458 2.27 6.21 11.45
C PRO A 458 3.20 5.10 10.94
N PHE A 459 3.14 4.77 9.65
CA PHE A 459 4.08 3.84 9.00
C PHE A 459 5.54 4.21 9.25
N ALA A 460 5.84 5.52 9.22
CA ALA A 460 7.19 6.02 9.42
C ALA A 460 7.76 5.74 10.82
N ALA A 461 6.92 5.44 11.82
CA ALA A 461 7.35 5.05 13.17
C ALA A 461 8.21 3.78 13.16
N ALA A 462 8.09 2.94 12.14
CA ALA A 462 9.00 1.81 11.93
C ALA A 462 10.48 2.21 11.93
N LEU A 463 10.81 3.44 11.47
CA LEU A 463 12.18 3.93 11.44
C LEU A 463 12.80 4.12 12.84
N ASP A 464 11.97 4.29 13.86
CA ASP A 464 12.39 4.52 15.25
C ASP A 464 12.23 3.27 16.15
N ALA A 465 11.76 2.16 15.56
CA ALA A 465 11.57 0.90 16.26
C ALA A 465 12.87 0.08 16.32
N GLU A 466 13.14 -0.54 17.47
CA GLU A 466 14.21 -1.54 17.64
C GLU A 466 13.75 -2.94 17.23
N VAL A 467 12.47 -3.24 17.45
CA VAL A 467 11.83 -4.49 17.01
C VAL A 467 10.56 -4.17 16.23
N ILE A 468 10.42 -4.83 15.09
CA ILE A 468 9.26 -4.67 14.20
C ILE A 468 8.64 -6.05 14.01
N ILE A 469 7.37 -6.20 14.36
CA ILE A 469 6.59 -7.41 14.03
C ILE A 469 5.70 -7.09 12.82
N VAL A 470 5.73 -7.95 11.82
CA VAL A 470 4.78 -7.96 10.70
C VAL A 470 4.10 -9.32 10.68
N ILE A 471 2.80 -9.35 10.99
CA ILE A 471 2.03 -10.59 11.10
C ILE A 471 0.84 -10.62 10.14
N GLY A 472 0.64 -11.74 9.44
CA GLY A 472 -0.46 -11.97 8.51
C GLY A 472 -0.58 -10.90 7.44
N ALA A 473 0.55 -10.35 6.98
CA ALA A 473 0.62 -9.24 6.04
C ALA A 473 1.83 -9.34 5.12
N ASN A 474 1.62 -9.03 3.83
CA ASN A 474 2.70 -8.83 2.86
C ASN A 474 2.76 -7.36 2.42
N PRO A 475 3.37 -6.47 3.20
CA PRO A 475 3.40 -5.04 2.85
C PRO A 475 4.21 -4.76 1.58
N THR A 476 5.12 -5.63 1.16
CA THR A 476 5.86 -5.46 -0.11
C THR A 476 4.96 -5.56 -1.35
N ALA A 477 3.86 -6.30 -1.26
CA ALA A 477 2.84 -6.38 -2.31
C ALA A 477 1.66 -5.41 -2.06
N ASN A 478 1.19 -5.30 -0.80
CA ASN A 478 -0.03 -4.59 -0.46
C ASN A 478 0.17 -3.10 -0.17
N HIS A 479 1.31 -2.72 0.45
CA HIS A 479 1.67 -1.37 0.85
C HIS A 479 3.15 -1.09 0.52
N PRO A 480 3.57 -1.19 -0.77
CA PRO A 480 4.99 -1.28 -1.12
C PRO A 480 5.82 -0.08 -0.65
N VAL A 481 5.23 1.13 -0.66
CA VAL A 481 5.91 2.33 -0.18
C VAL A 481 6.08 2.29 1.35
N ALA A 482 5.07 1.87 2.11
CA ALA A 482 5.19 1.68 3.57
C ALA A 482 6.24 0.63 3.93
N ALA A 483 6.35 -0.45 3.14
CA ALA A 483 7.38 -1.47 3.31
C ALA A 483 8.81 -0.91 3.20
N THR A 484 9.00 0.22 2.50
CA THR A 484 10.31 0.87 2.42
C THR A 484 10.79 1.39 3.77
N PHE A 485 9.89 1.88 4.63
CA PHE A 485 10.24 2.33 5.99
C PHE A 485 10.70 1.14 6.84
N ILE A 486 10.00 0.01 6.78
CA ILE A 486 10.39 -1.22 7.48
C ILE A 486 11.76 -1.73 6.99
N LYS A 487 11.95 -1.83 5.67
CA LYS A 487 13.22 -2.28 5.07
C LYS A 487 14.39 -1.35 5.41
N ASN A 488 14.16 -0.03 5.41
CA ASN A 488 15.18 0.95 5.78
C ASN A 488 15.49 0.91 7.29
N ALA A 489 14.50 0.68 8.16
CA ALA A 489 14.74 0.48 9.59
C ALA A 489 15.70 -0.69 9.85
N VAL A 490 15.49 -1.81 9.16
CA VAL A 490 16.40 -2.98 9.25
C VAL A 490 17.80 -2.65 8.70
N LYS A 491 17.87 -2.09 7.49
CA LYS A 491 19.12 -1.88 6.77
C LYS A 491 19.99 -0.80 7.38
N GLU A 492 19.39 0.33 7.76
CA GLU A 492 20.16 1.51 8.19
C GLU A 492 20.30 1.62 9.71
N ARG A 493 19.34 1.06 10.47
CA ARG A 493 19.32 1.19 11.94
C ARG A 493 19.49 -0.13 12.68
N GLY A 494 19.48 -1.25 11.97
CA GLY A 494 19.67 -2.57 12.57
C GLY A 494 18.44 -3.05 13.36
N ALA A 495 17.24 -2.53 13.06
CA ALA A 495 16.01 -3.01 13.66
C ALA A 495 15.83 -4.51 13.44
N ARG A 496 15.39 -5.24 14.47
CA ARG A 496 15.07 -6.65 14.35
C ARG A 496 13.67 -6.83 13.81
N LEU A 497 13.57 -7.29 12.56
CA LEU A 497 12.30 -7.58 11.91
C LEU A 497 11.89 -9.04 12.18
N VAL A 498 10.68 -9.22 12.69
CA VAL A 498 10.03 -10.54 12.83
C VAL A 498 8.87 -10.59 11.85
N VAL A 499 8.90 -11.53 10.91
CA VAL A 499 7.79 -11.81 9.99
C VAL A 499 7.07 -13.06 10.49
N MET A 500 5.78 -12.94 10.77
CA MET A 500 4.92 -14.03 11.21
C MET A 500 3.86 -14.29 10.13
N ASP A 501 4.08 -15.28 9.30
CA ASP A 501 3.20 -15.62 8.17
C ASP A 501 3.43 -17.08 7.81
N PRO A 502 2.37 -17.88 7.60
CA PRO A 502 2.52 -19.25 7.12
C PRO A 502 3.34 -19.35 5.84
N ARG A 503 3.15 -18.38 4.93
CA ARG A 503 3.86 -18.28 3.66
C ARG A 503 5.07 -17.35 3.78
N GLY A 504 6.20 -17.76 3.24
CA GLY A 504 7.34 -16.86 3.02
C GLY A 504 6.97 -15.74 2.03
N GLN A 505 7.59 -14.59 2.21
CA GLN A 505 7.32 -13.41 1.38
C GLN A 505 8.59 -12.60 1.17
N THR A 506 8.58 -11.69 0.19
CA THR A 506 9.76 -10.86 -0.14
C THR A 506 10.34 -10.12 1.08
N LEU A 507 9.50 -9.74 2.04
CA LEU A 507 9.95 -9.10 3.28
C LEU A 507 10.75 -10.06 4.18
N SER A 508 10.49 -11.36 4.12
CA SER A 508 11.15 -12.39 4.95
C SER A 508 12.68 -12.43 4.73
N ARG A 509 13.19 -12.03 3.55
CA ARG A 509 14.63 -11.90 3.28
C ARG A 509 15.35 -10.86 4.16
N HIS A 510 14.60 -9.91 4.74
CA HIS A 510 15.10 -8.90 5.65
C HIS A 510 14.86 -9.26 7.13
N ALA A 511 14.14 -10.35 7.40
CA ALA A 511 13.73 -10.72 8.74
C ALA A 511 14.89 -11.29 9.56
N TRP A 512 15.00 -10.85 10.82
CA TRP A 512 15.80 -11.54 11.83
C TRP A 512 15.24 -12.91 12.16
N ARG A 513 13.87 -13.02 12.22
CA ARG A 513 13.15 -14.30 12.37
C ARG A 513 11.93 -14.32 11.45
N HIS A 514 11.73 -15.42 10.76
CA HIS A 514 10.49 -15.75 10.07
C HIS A 514 9.82 -16.92 10.81
N LEU A 515 8.64 -16.67 11.35
CA LEU A 515 7.81 -17.67 12.02
C LEU A 515 6.76 -18.14 11.02
N ALA A 516 7.05 -19.25 10.34
CA ALA A 516 6.14 -19.90 9.40
C ALA A 516 5.22 -20.84 10.18
N PHE A 517 4.26 -20.29 10.91
CA PHE A 517 3.33 -21.02 11.77
C PHE A 517 2.23 -21.72 10.94
N LYS A 518 1.60 -22.74 11.53
CA LYS A 518 0.49 -23.44 10.87
C LYS A 518 -0.70 -22.50 10.72
N PRO A 519 -1.35 -22.43 9.53
CA PRO A 519 -2.53 -21.58 9.33
C PRO A 519 -3.61 -21.79 10.39
N GLY A 520 -4.24 -20.72 10.87
CA GLY A 520 -5.32 -20.76 11.87
C GLY A 520 -4.86 -21.00 13.32
N THR A 521 -3.55 -20.86 13.62
CA THR A 521 -3.00 -21.06 14.98
C THR A 521 -2.38 -19.79 15.56
N ASP A 522 -2.78 -18.63 15.09
CA ASP A 522 -2.29 -17.32 15.51
C ASP A 522 -2.41 -17.11 17.02
N VAL A 523 -3.60 -17.37 17.60
CA VAL A 523 -3.85 -17.22 19.04
C VAL A 523 -2.92 -18.10 19.87
N ALA A 524 -2.65 -19.34 19.42
CA ALA A 524 -1.74 -20.24 20.12
C ALA A 524 -0.32 -19.66 20.19
N MET A 525 0.19 -19.19 19.05
CA MET A 525 1.51 -18.58 18.93
C MET A 525 1.62 -17.29 19.77
N LEU A 526 0.64 -16.39 19.67
CA LEU A 526 0.66 -15.10 20.34
C LEU A 526 0.45 -15.23 21.86
N ASN A 527 -0.43 -16.12 22.31
CA ASN A 527 -0.60 -16.41 23.74
C ASN A 527 0.64 -17.08 24.34
N ALA A 528 1.37 -17.94 23.59
CA ALA A 528 2.65 -18.48 24.05
C ALA A 528 3.71 -17.37 24.26
N MET A 529 3.71 -16.35 23.42
CA MET A 529 4.56 -15.17 23.64
C MET A 529 4.11 -14.36 24.87
N LEU A 530 2.81 -14.14 25.06
CA LEU A 530 2.25 -13.49 26.26
C LEU A 530 2.58 -14.30 27.54
N HIS A 531 2.45 -15.62 27.49
CA HIS A 531 2.85 -16.51 28.60
C HIS A 531 4.31 -16.29 28.99
N THR A 532 5.23 -16.29 28.03
CA THR A 532 6.66 -16.06 28.26
C THR A 532 6.88 -14.68 28.91
N ILE A 533 6.28 -13.62 28.34
CA ILE A 533 6.43 -12.23 28.84
C ILE A 533 5.97 -12.14 30.31
N ILE A 534 4.83 -12.70 30.64
CA ILE A 534 4.24 -12.61 31.98
C ILE A 534 4.98 -13.51 32.97
N THR A 535 5.29 -14.78 32.62
CA THR A 535 5.94 -15.71 33.53
C THR A 535 7.41 -15.39 33.80
N GLU A 536 8.10 -14.75 32.87
CA GLU A 536 9.48 -14.30 33.03
C GLU A 536 9.59 -12.87 33.63
N GLY A 537 8.46 -12.22 33.96
CA GLY A 537 8.44 -10.88 34.53
C GLY A 537 8.95 -9.79 33.59
N LEU A 538 8.68 -9.92 32.31
CA LEU A 538 9.06 -8.96 31.26
C LEU A 538 7.98 -7.91 30.99
N THR A 539 6.96 -7.85 31.83
CA THR A 539 5.86 -6.89 31.78
C THR A 539 6.30 -5.50 32.27
N ASP A 540 5.70 -4.46 31.74
CA ASP A 540 5.81 -3.10 32.28
C ASP A 540 4.71 -2.90 33.36
N GLU A 541 5.05 -3.25 34.61
CA GLU A 541 4.10 -3.19 35.72
C GLU A 541 3.58 -1.78 35.99
N GLN A 542 4.41 -0.74 35.76
CA GLN A 542 3.99 0.65 35.97
C GLN A 542 2.97 1.06 34.91
N TYR A 543 3.20 0.65 33.66
CA TYR A 543 2.27 0.89 32.56
C TYR A 543 0.95 0.15 32.80
N ILE A 544 1.03 -1.13 33.16
CA ILE A 544 -0.17 -1.95 33.45
C ILE A 544 -0.98 -1.30 34.57
N ALA A 545 -0.36 -0.96 35.70
CA ALA A 545 -1.03 -0.33 36.82
C ALA A 545 -1.62 1.05 36.50
N GLY A 546 -0.94 1.86 35.65
CA GLY A 546 -1.37 3.19 35.30
C GLY A 546 -2.42 3.26 34.19
N TYR A 547 -2.32 2.41 33.19
CA TYR A 547 -3.02 2.60 31.92
C TYR A 547 -3.87 1.42 31.45
N THR A 548 -3.92 0.31 32.19
CA THR A 548 -4.69 -0.85 31.75
C THR A 548 -5.68 -1.37 32.82
N GLU A 549 -6.65 -2.13 32.36
CA GLU A 549 -7.63 -2.85 33.16
C GLU A 549 -7.65 -4.35 32.72
N ASN A 550 -8.11 -5.21 33.61
CA ASN A 550 -8.38 -6.63 33.36
C ASN A 550 -7.11 -7.50 33.12
N PHE A 551 -5.94 -7.08 33.62
CA PHE A 551 -4.69 -7.83 33.46
C PHE A 551 -4.72 -9.21 34.14
N GLU A 552 -5.36 -9.34 35.32
CA GLU A 552 -5.45 -10.63 36.04
C GLU A 552 -6.24 -11.67 35.24
N ALA A 553 -7.28 -11.28 34.52
CA ALA A 553 -8.00 -12.21 33.64
C ALA A 553 -7.14 -12.70 32.47
N LEU A 554 -6.22 -11.86 31.96
CA LEU A 554 -5.23 -12.32 30.98
C LEU A 554 -4.28 -13.34 31.58
N LYS A 555 -3.73 -13.08 32.79
CA LYS A 555 -2.82 -14.02 33.50
C LYS A 555 -3.46 -15.39 33.71
N GLU A 556 -4.72 -15.41 34.15
CA GLU A 556 -5.48 -16.65 34.31
C GLU A 556 -5.63 -17.37 32.97
N ARG A 557 -6.02 -16.64 31.92
CA ARG A 557 -6.29 -17.23 30.60
C ARG A 557 -5.06 -17.85 29.96
N ILE A 558 -3.91 -17.20 30.04
CA ILE A 558 -2.67 -17.66 29.38
C ILE A 558 -1.98 -18.83 30.09
N GLY A 559 -2.44 -19.25 31.27
CA GLY A 559 -1.78 -20.28 32.05
C GLY A 559 -1.56 -21.63 31.30
N ASP A 560 -2.49 -22.00 30.42
CA ASP A 560 -2.43 -23.21 29.61
C ASP A 560 -1.63 -23.05 28.30
N PHE A 561 -1.13 -21.82 28.00
CA PHE A 561 -0.47 -21.50 26.72
C PHE A 561 1.06 -21.44 26.84
N SER A 562 1.69 -22.37 27.58
CA SER A 562 3.16 -22.40 27.60
C SER A 562 3.73 -22.60 26.19
N PRO A 563 4.90 -22.03 25.87
CA PRO A 563 5.54 -22.24 24.56
C PRO A 563 5.71 -23.73 24.21
N GLU A 564 6.03 -24.57 25.20
CA GLU A 564 6.18 -26.01 25.03
C GLU A 564 4.87 -26.71 24.66
N ALA A 565 3.75 -26.27 25.24
CA ALA A 565 2.44 -26.79 24.89
C ALA A 565 2.00 -26.33 23.50
N MET A 566 2.32 -25.11 23.14
CA MET A 566 1.88 -24.49 21.87
C MET A 566 2.78 -24.85 20.68
N GLU A 567 4.00 -25.35 20.89
CA GLU A 567 4.90 -25.80 19.82
C GLU A 567 4.22 -26.82 18.88
N ALA A 568 3.58 -27.83 19.44
CA ALA A 568 2.87 -28.82 18.63
C ALA A 568 1.67 -28.25 17.88
N VAL A 569 1.01 -27.23 18.44
CA VAL A 569 -0.16 -26.57 17.85
C VAL A 569 0.24 -25.66 16.71
N CYS A 570 1.11 -24.70 16.95
CA CYS A 570 1.47 -23.67 15.96
C CYS A 570 2.65 -24.06 15.04
N GLY A 571 3.41 -25.11 15.41
CA GLY A 571 4.57 -25.58 14.63
C GLY A 571 5.83 -24.74 14.78
N ILE A 572 5.85 -23.77 15.71
CA ILE A 572 7.03 -22.95 15.99
C ILE A 572 7.72 -23.46 17.24
N PRO A 573 9.05 -23.73 17.22
CA PRO A 573 9.78 -24.22 18.39
C PRO A 573 9.62 -23.30 19.61
N ALA A 574 9.42 -23.89 20.79
CA ALA A 574 9.20 -23.18 22.05
C ALA A 574 10.30 -22.12 22.33
N GLU A 575 11.57 -22.48 22.10
CA GLU A 575 12.69 -21.55 22.29
C GLU A 575 12.66 -20.36 21.31
N THR A 576 12.15 -20.55 20.09
CA THR A 576 11.97 -19.44 19.13
C THR A 576 10.86 -18.50 19.60
N LEU A 577 9.74 -19.04 20.13
CA LEU A 577 8.67 -18.23 20.70
C LEU A 577 9.17 -17.38 21.86
N LYS A 578 9.93 -17.99 22.79
CA LYS A 578 10.54 -17.30 23.92
C LYS A 578 11.55 -16.25 23.48
N GLU A 579 12.41 -16.57 22.50
CA GLU A 579 13.41 -15.63 21.96
C GLU A 579 12.72 -14.37 21.40
N VAL A 580 11.67 -14.53 20.60
CA VAL A 580 10.93 -13.42 20.00
C VAL A 580 10.17 -12.63 21.07
N ALA A 581 9.52 -13.30 22.01
CA ALA A 581 8.82 -12.67 23.13
C ALA A 581 9.76 -11.79 23.97
N ARG A 582 10.94 -12.33 24.34
CA ARG A 582 11.99 -11.60 25.08
C ARG A 582 12.53 -10.42 24.28
N ALA A 583 12.74 -10.59 22.98
CA ALA A 583 13.21 -9.52 22.11
C ALA A 583 12.19 -8.39 21.99
N TYR A 584 10.90 -8.72 21.85
CA TYR A 584 9.82 -7.74 21.76
C TYR A 584 9.64 -6.96 23.07
N ALA A 585 9.55 -7.66 24.20
CA ALA A 585 9.31 -7.04 25.49
C ALA A 585 10.54 -6.26 26.03
N GLY A 586 11.76 -6.76 25.77
CA GLY A 586 13.00 -6.14 26.24
C GLY A 586 13.49 -4.97 25.40
N ALA A 587 12.87 -4.69 24.25
CA ALA A 587 13.25 -3.54 23.42
C ALA A 587 12.70 -2.22 24.00
N ARG A 588 13.44 -1.12 23.79
CA ARG A 588 12.96 0.22 24.16
C ARG A 588 11.76 0.65 23.32
N SER A 589 11.71 0.21 22.05
CA SER A 589 10.62 0.50 21.14
C SER A 589 10.33 -0.69 20.25
N SER A 590 9.06 -1.13 20.27
CA SER A 590 8.56 -2.21 19.43
C SER A 590 7.23 -1.81 18.79
N ILE A 591 7.07 -2.11 17.50
CA ILE A 591 5.84 -1.80 16.75
C ILE A 591 5.30 -3.06 16.07
N ILE A 592 3.97 -3.19 16.03
CA ILE A 592 3.28 -4.31 15.39
C ILE A 592 2.49 -3.81 14.19
N PHE A 593 2.77 -4.37 13.01
CA PHE A 593 1.99 -4.22 11.79
C PHE A 593 1.27 -5.53 11.48
N TRP A 594 -0.02 -5.46 11.17
CA TRP A 594 -0.75 -6.68 10.78
C TRP A 594 -1.72 -6.45 9.62
N GLY A 595 -2.09 -7.52 8.94
CA GLY A 595 -2.98 -7.48 7.79
C GLY A 595 -4.12 -8.48 7.85
N MET A 596 -4.59 -8.87 6.67
CA MET A 596 -5.77 -9.72 6.49
C MET A 596 -5.55 -11.15 6.97
N GLY A 597 -4.32 -11.65 7.02
CA GLY A 597 -4.01 -12.96 7.59
C GLY A 597 -4.31 -13.05 9.09
N VAL A 598 -4.36 -11.91 9.81
CA VAL A 598 -4.85 -11.83 11.19
C VAL A 598 -6.38 -11.70 11.22
N SER A 599 -6.94 -10.82 10.35
CA SER A 599 -8.33 -10.37 10.50
C SER A 599 -9.36 -11.30 9.86
N GLN A 600 -9.06 -11.92 8.71
CA GLN A 600 -10.02 -12.68 7.89
C GLN A 600 -10.13 -14.16 8.31
N HIS A 601 -10.42 -14.38 9.59
CA HIS A 601 -10.67 -15.67 10.23
C HIS A 601 -11.90 -15.59 11.13
N VAL A 602 -12.55 -16.70 11.39
CA VAL A 602 -13.64 -16.78 12.39
C VAL A 602 -13.16 -16.40 13.80
N HIS A 603 -11.85 -16.43 14.05
CA HIS A 603 -11.19 -15.98 15.28
C HIS A 603 -10.36 -14.71 15.09
N GLY A 604 -10.65 -13.91 14.05
CA GLY A 604 -9.87 -12.72 13.70
C GLY A 604 -9.87 -11.64 14.79
N THR A 605 -10.96 -11.48 15.53
CA THR A 605 -11.03 -10.58 16.69
C THR A 605 -10.12 -11.05 17.81
N ASP A 606 -10.08 -12.35 18.10
CA ASP A 606 -9.18 -12.91 19.11
C ASP A 606 -7.70 -12.78 18.72
N ASN A 607 -7.36 -12.96 17.45
CA ASN A 607 -6.01 -12.68 16.95
C ASN A 607 -5.59 -11.25 17.25
N ALA A 608 -6.45 -10.28 16.96
CA ALA A 608 -6.17 -8.85 17.22
C ALA A 608 -6.12 -8.51 18.71
N ARG A 609 -6.97 -9.13 19.55
CA ARG A 609 -6.91 -9.03 21.03
C ARG A 609 -5.55 -9.43 21.58
N CYS A 610 -4.94 -10.52 21.06
CA CYS A 610 -3.59 -10.95 21.46
C CYS A 610 -2.53 -9.90 21.10
N LEU A 611 -2.61 -9.28 19.90
CA LEU A 611 -1.66 -8.24 19.48
C LEU A 611 -1.80 -6.97 20.34
N ILE A 612 -3.02 -6.58 20.68
CA ILE A 612 -3.29 -5.46 21.59
C ILE A 612 -2.73 -5.76 22.98
N ALA A 613 -2.98 -7.00 23.49
CA ALA A 613 -2.45 -7.41 24.79
C ALA A 613 -0.92 -7.37 24.83
N LEU A 614 -0.21 -7.84 23.81
CA LEU A 614 1.26 -7.75 23.70
C LEU A 614 1.75 -6.31 23.87
N ALA A 615 1.13 -5.34 23.17
CA ALA A 615 1.51 -3.95 23.27
C ALA A 615 1.21 -3.35 24.66
N LEU A 616 0.06 -3.69 25.26
CA LEU A 616 -0.39 -3.15 26.53
C LEU A 616 0.44 -3.69 27.73
N VAL A 617 0.72 -4.99 27.75
CA VAL A 617 1.48 -5.58 28.88
C VAL A 617 2.96 -5.17 28.90
N THR A 618 3.48 -4.67 27.78
CA THR A 618 4.88 -4.23 27.64
C THR A 618 5.04 -2.72 27.48
N GLY A 619 3.95 -1.94 27.52
CA GLY A 619 3.98 -0.49 27.33
C GLY A 619 4.48 -0.06 25.93
N GLN A 620 4.35 -0.93 24.90
CA GLN A 620 4.83 -0.67 23.53
C GLN A 620 3.77 0.07 22.70
N ILE A 621 3.25 1.17 23.25
CA ILE A 621 2.26 2.04 22.62
C ILE A 621 2.40 3.47 23.16
N GLY A 622 2.02 4.47 22.38
CA GLY A 622 1.99 5.88 22.79
C GLY A 622 3.36 6.57 22.86
N ARG A 623 4.42 5.98 22.32
CA ARG A 623 5.79 6.51 22.29
C ARG A 623 6.41 6.38 20.89
N PRO A 624 7.42 7.21 20.53
CA PRO A 624 8.13 7.05 19.26
C PRO A 624 8.67 5.62 19.03
N GLY A 625 8.45 5.07 17.85
CA GLY A 625 8.88 3.71 17.48
C GLY A 625 8.04 2.59 18.09
N THR A 626 6.94 2.91 18.80
CA THR A 626 6.02 1.92 19.35
C THR A 626 4.63 2.04 18.72
N GLY A 627 3.81 1.02 18.81
CA GLY A 627 2.41 1.13 18.41
C GLY A 627 1.78 -0.12 17.82
N LEU A 628 0.50 0.05 17.54
CA LEU A 628 -0.40 -0.89 16.90
C LEU A 628 -0.83 -0.32 15.55
N HIS A 629 -0.58 -1.08 14.46
CA HIS A 629 -0.79 -0.59 13.11
C HIS A 629 -1.47 -1.62 12.20
N PRO A 630 -2.82 -1.73 12.23
CA PRO A 630 -3.56 -2.47 11.21
C PRO A 630 -3.36 -1.82 9.83
N LEU A 631 -2.87 -2.61 8.88
CA LEU A 631 -2.54 -2.16 7.52
C LEU A 631 -3.81 -2.03 6.68
N ARG A 632 -4.49 -0.87 6.74
CA ARG A 632 -5.73 -0.60 6.00
C ARG A 632 -5.54 -0.78 4.50
N GLY A 633 -6.51 -1.43 3.84
CA GLY A 633 -6.42 -1.80 2.43
C GLY A 633 -6.51 -0.62 1.47
N GLN A 634 -7.72 -0.13 1.20
CA GLN A 634 -7.99 0.92 0.21
C GLN A 634 -7.53 2.29 0.71
N ASN A 635 -7.49 3.24 -0.24
CA ASN A 635 -6.99 4.60 -0.02
C ASN A 635 -7.79 5.40 1.01
N ASN A 636 -9.07 5.09 1.23
CA ASN A 636 -9.95 5.77 2.19
C ASN A 636 -10.67 4.84 3.17
N VAL A 637 -10.18 3.63 3.43
CA VAL A 637 -10.82 2.72 4.42
C VAL A 637 -10.92 3.36 5.81
N GLN A 638 -9.90 4.13 6.22
CA GLN A 638 -9.95 4.84 7.48
C GLN A 638 -11.05 5.90 7.44
N GLY A 639 -11.06 6.76 6.42
CA GLY A 639 -12.01 7.86 6.33
C GLY A 639 -13.46 7.43 6.13
N ALA A 640 -13.71 6.37 5.36
CA ALA A 640 -15.06 5.82 5.21
C ALA A 640 -15.61 5.28 6.54
N SER A 641 -14.73 4.65 7.35
CA SER A 641 -15.09 4.21 8.70
C SER A 641 -15.32 5.41 9.64
N ASP A 642 -14.45 6.43 9.58
CA ASP A 642 -14.57 7.66 10.38
C ASP A 642 -15.85 8.44 10.01
N ALA A 643 -16.26 8.42 8.75
CA ALA A 643 -17.49 9.04 8.25
C ALA A 643 -18.77 8.28 8.66
N GLY A 644 -18.66 7.12 9.33
CA GLY A 644 -19.80 6.36 9.84
C GLY A 644 -20.47 5.41 8.84
N LEU A 645 -19.76 5.00 7.80
CA LEU A 645 -20.25 4.04 6.80
C LEU A 645 -20.22 2.60 7.35
N ILE A 646 -20.76 2.40 8.55
CA ILE A 646 -20.79 1.16 9.33
C ILE A 646 -22.15 1.01 10.00
N PRO A 647 -22.80 -0.18 10.00
CA PRO A 647 -24.19 -0.33 10.41
C PRO A 647 -24.46 -0.07 11.89
N MET A 648 -23.46 -0.12 12.78
CA MET A 648 -23.61 0.03 14.22
C MET A 648 -23.17 1.39 14.75
N VAL A 649 -22.62 2.28 13.91
CA VAL A 649 -22.11 3.59 14.37
C VAL A 649 -22.42 4.70 13.37
N TYR A 650 -22.60 5.92 13.88
CA TYR A 650 -22.54 7.16 13.10
C TYR A 650 -21.08 7.59 12.89
N ALA A 651 -20.87 8.78 12.31
CA ALA A 651 -19.55 9.35 12.13
C ALA A 651 -18.74 9.35 13.45
N ASP A 652 -17.43 9.15 13.34
CA ASP A 652 -16.48 9.06 14.45
C ASP A 652 -16.80 7.91 15.44
N TYR A 653 -17.23 6.76 14.92
CA TYR A 653 -17.55 5.53 15.69
C TYR A 653 -18.59 5.70 16.80
N GLN A 654 -19.48 6.70 16.72
CA GLN A 654 -20.51 6.97 17.72
C GLN A 654 -21.65 5.94 17.60
N PRO A 655 -21.99 5.16 18.68
CA PRO A 655 -22.94 4.04 18.58
C PRO A 655 -24.38 4.47 18.29
N VAL A 656 -25.03 3.83 17.28
CA VAL A 656 -26.43 4.14 16.91
C VAL A 656 -27.44 3.75 17.99
N GLU A 657 -27.14 2.73 18.81
CA GLU A 657 -28.01 2.22 19.87
C GLU A 657 -27.92 3.05 21.17
N LYS A 658 -26.98 4.00 21.26
CA LYS A 658 -26.87 4.91 22.42
C LYS A 658 -27.85 6.08 22.25
N ASP A 659 -28.89 6.15 23.09
CA ASP A 659 -29.96 7.14 22.98
C ASP A 659 -29.47 8.59 22.93
N THR A 660 -28.45 8.95 23.72
CA THR A 660 -27.89 10.31 23.72
C THR A 660 -27.18 10.67 22.42
N VAL A 661 -26.53 9.69 21.80
CA VAL A 661 -25.86 9.86 20.50
C VAL A 661 -26.90 9.98 19.39
N ARG A 662 -27.90 9.07 19.39
CA ARG A 662 -28.98 9.11 18.41
C ARG A 662 -29.75 10.44 18.49
N ALA A 663 -30.12 10.89 19.68
CA ALA A 663 -30.83 12.17 19.87
C ALA A 663 -30.03 13.36 19.32
N PHE A 664 -28.68 13.35 19.48
CA PHE A 664 -27.82 14.37 18.88
C PHE A 664 -27.93 14.36 17.33
N PHE A 665 -27.86 13.19 16.68
CA PHE A 665 -27.96 13.11 15.23
C PHE A 665 -29.38 13.39 14.73
N GLU A 666 -30.44 12.99 15.47
CA GLU A 666 -31.83 13.32 15.17
C GLU A 666 -32.09 14.83 15.19
N GLU A 667 -31.55 15.54 16.19
CA GLU A 667 -31.59 16.99 16.27
C GLU A 667 -30.79 17.64 15.13
N PHE A 668 -29.56 17.16 14.90
CA PHE A 668 -28.64 17.73 13.91
C PHE A 668 -29.14 17.54 12.46
N TRP A 669 -29.66 16.35 12.12
CA TRP A 669 -30.23 16.06 10.79
C TRP A 669 -31.73 16.40 10.65
N GLY A 670 -32.39 16.71 11.73
CA GLY A 670 -33.77 17.20 11.73
C GLY A 670 -34.84 16.14 11.54
N GLN A 671 -34.59 14.85 11.77
CA GLN A 671 -35.56 13.77 11.67
C GLN A 671 -35.27 12.58 12.58
N PRO A 672 -36.30 11.76 12.94
CA PRO A 672 -36.08 10.52 13.68
C PRO A 672 -35.24 9.50 12.92
N LEU A 673 -34.38 8.74 13.64
CA LEU A 673 -33.50 7.73 13.09
C LEU A 673 -33.82 6.33 13.66
N ASP A 674 -33.42 5.28 12.92
CA ASP A 674 -33.57 3.90 13.39
C ASP A 674 -32.73 3.66 14.66
N PRO A 675 -33.37 3.23 15.78
CA PRO A 675 -32.69 3.03 17.05
C PRO A 675 -31.86 1.71 17.11
N LYS A 676 -31.94 0.85 16.11
CA LYS A 676 -31.30 -0.45 16.11
C LYS A 676 -30.13 -0.48 15.14
N ARG A 677 -29.08 -1.24 15.45
CA ARG A 677 -28.01 -1.50 14.49
C ARG A 677 -28.56 -2.11 13.20
N GLY A 678 -27.90 -1.83 12.09
CA GLY A 678 -28.16 -2.44 10.80
C GLY A 678 -27.48 -3.80 10.64
N LEU A 679 -27.73 -4.41 9.47
CA LEU A 679 -27.08 -5.64 9.02
C LEU A 679 -25.72 -5.31 8.39
N THR A 680 -24.76 -6.22 8.56
CA THR A 680 -23.48 -6.19 7.84
C THR A 680 -23.64 -6.73 6.43
N VAL A 681 -22.67 -6.47 5.52
CA VAL A 681 -22.83 -6.84 4.10
C VAL A 681 -23.14 -8.32 3.90
N VAL A 682 -22.47 -9.24 4.62
CA VAL A 682 -22.77 -10.68 4.50
C VAL A 682 -24.16 -11.01 5.07
N GLU A 683 -24.54 -10.42 6.20
CA GLU A 683 -25.89 -10.55 6.75
C GLU A 683 -26.96 -9.94 5.82
N ILE A 684 -26.62 -8.90 5.01
CA ILE A 684 -27.51 -8.34 3.98
C ILE A 684 -27.74 -9.38 2.87
N MET A 685 -26.71 -10.10 2.40
CA MET A 685 -26.88 -11.14 1.39
C MET A 685 -27.80 -12.27 1.89
N ASP A 686 -27.63 -12.72 3.12
CA ASP A 686 -28.54 -13.69 3.76
C ASP A 686 -29.99 -13.15 3.87
N ALA A 687 -30.15 -11.87 4.23
CA ALA A 687 -31.44 -11.22 4.34
C ALA A 687 -32.14 -11.03 2.99
N ILE A 688 -31.40 -10.86 1.89
CA ILE A 688 -31.95 -10.87 0.52
C ILE A 688 -32.49 -12.27 0.19
N HIS A 689 -31.74 -13.35 0.48
CA HIS A 689 -32.19 -14.70 0.29
C HIS A 689 -33.47 -15.01 1.07
N ALA A 690 -33.60 -14.47 2.28
CA ALA A 690 -34.79 -14.59 3.12
C ALA A 690 -35.95 -13.67 2.68
N GLY A 691 -35.78 -12.81 1.68
CA GLY A 691 -36.78 -11.83 1.20
C GLY A 691 -37.00 -10.64 2.16
N ALA A 692 -36.13 -10.46 3.16
CA ALA A 692 -36.21 -9.35 4.11
C ALA A 692 -35.62 -8.05 3.53
N ILE A 693 -34.58 -8.13 2.71
CA ILE A 693 -34.05 -7.04 1.90
C ILE A 693 -34.50 -7.25 0.47
N ARG A 694 -35.15 -6.22 -0.12
CA ARG A 694 -35.71 -6.23 -1.47
C ARG A 694 -35.07 -5.21 -2.39
N GLY A 695 -34.49 -4.14 -1.83
CA GLY A 695 -33.79 -3.11 -2.60
C GLY A 695 -32.44 -2.78 -2.03
N MET A 696 -31.46 -2.53 -2.91
CA MET A 696 -30.08 -2.22 -2.52
C MET A 696 -29.46 -1.14 -3.41
N TYR A 697 -28.73 -0.24 -2.79
CA TYR A 697 -27.86 0.73 -3.46
C TYR A 697 -26.39 0.36 -3.24
N VAL A 698 -25.64 0.14 -4.31
CA VAL A 698 -24.20 -0.18 -4.29
C VAL A 698 -23.43 0.96 -4.92
N GLU A 699 -22.47 1.51 -4.19
CA GLU A 699 -21.62 2.63 -4.64
C GLU A 699 -20.15 2.19 -4.66
N GLY A 700 -19.57 2.12 -5.87
CA GLY A 700 -18.12 1.89 -6.09
C GLY A 700 -17.60 0.57 -5.51
N GLU A 701 -18.44 -0.43 -5.33
CA GLU A 701 -18.11 -1.76 -4.80
C GLU A 701 -18.57 -2.87 -5.74
N ASN A 702 -17.91 -4.02 -5.61
CA ASN A 702 -18.19 -5.16 -6.50
C ASN A 702 -18.42 -6.46 -5.70
N PRO A 703 -19.54 -6.54 -4.92
CA PRO A 703 -19.86 -7.72 -4.11
C PRO A 703 -19.96 -9.02 -4.91
N ALA A 704 -20.34 -8.98 -6.18
CA ALA A 704 -20.33 -10.15 -7.07
C ALA A 704 -18.91 -10.72 -7.34
N MET A 705 -17.84 -10.05 -6.84
CA MET A 705 -16.44 -10.50 -6.86
C MET A 705 -15.78 -10.47 -5.48
N SER A 706 -16.21 -9.59 -4.57
CA SER A 706 -15.53 -9.38 -3.28
C SER A 706 -16.10 -10.21 -2.13
N ASP A 707 -17.37 -10.58 -2.18
CA ASP A 707 -18.02 -11.34 -1.13
C ASP A 707 -17.57 -12.81 -1.09
N PRO A 708 -17.62 -13.47 0.06
CA PRO A 708 -17.35 -14.90 0.13
C PRO A 708 -18.47 -15.70 -0.53
N ASP A 709 -18.21 -16.94 -0.95
CA ASP A 709 -19.17 -17.77 -1.66
C ASP A 709 -19.94 -17.00 -2.75
N LEU A 710 -19.24 -16.68 -3.84
CA LEU A 710 -19.79 -15.85 -4.90
C LEU A 710 -21.07 -16.41 -5.55
N ASN A 711 -21.31 -17.72 -5.47
CA ASN A 711 -22.57 -18.28 -5.95
C ASN A 711 -23.72 -17.75 -5.11
N HIS A 712 -23.59 -17.78 -3.78
CA HIS A 712 -24.58 -17.24 -2.84
C HIS A 712 -24.76 -15.72 -3.03
N ALA A 713 -23.67 -14.96 -3.14
CA ALA A 713 -23.74 -13.50 -3.30
C ALA A 713 -24.39 -13.09 -4.63
N ARG A 714 -24.05 -13.73 -5.75
CA ARG A 714 -24.64 -13.45 -7.07
C ARG A 714 -26.12 -13.83 -7.14
N GLU A 715 -26.49 -14.96 -6.52
CA GLU A 715 -27.90 -15.35 -6.39
C GLU A 715 -28.71 -14.34 -5.56
N ALA A 716 -28.11 -13.79 -4.50
CA ALA A 716 -28.75 -12.73 -3.71
C ALA A 716 -28.98 -11.48 -4.55
N LEU A 717 -27.94 -10.97 -5.24
CA LEU A 717 -28.06 -9.79 -6.09
C LEU A 717 -29.10 -9.96 -7.20
N ALA A 718 -29.19 -11.15 -7.81
CA ALA A 718 -30.16 -11.46 -8.84
C ALA A 718 -31.63 -11.48 -8.30
N LYS A 719 -31.82 -11.78 -7.00
CA LYS A 719 -33.14 -11.82 -6.35
C LYS A 719 -33.69 -10.45 -5.96
N LEU A 720 -32.86 -9.40 -5.94
CA LEU A 720 -33.33 -8.07 -5.58
C LEU A 720 -34.42 -7.56 -6.55
N ASP A 721 -35.50 -7.00 -6.01
CA ASP A 721 -36.53 -6.35 -6.79
C ASP A 721 -36.00 -5.05 -7.42
N HIS A 722 -35.07 -4.37 -6.72
CA HIS A 722 -34.48 -3.13 -7.20
C HIS A 722 -33.02 -2.99 -6.75
N LEU A 723 -32.09 -2.99 -7.71
CA LEU A 723 -30.65 -2.81 -7.49
C LEU A 723 -30.17 -1.59 -8.28
N VAL A 724 -29.65 -0.59 -7.58
CA VAL A 724 -28.97 0.57 -8.17
C VAL A 724 -27.46 0.41 -7.95
N VAL A 725 -26.69 0.52 -9.02
CA VAL A 725 -25.21 0.45 -8.97
C VAL A 725 -24.62 1.75 -9.51
N GLN A 726 -23.79 2.39 -8.72
CA GLN A 726 -23.01 3.56 -9.11
C GLN A 726 -21.56 3.14 -9.21
N ASP A 727 -20.97 3.15 -10.41
CA ASP A 727 -19.61 2.66 -10.66
C ASP A 727 -18.96 3.34 -11.88
N LEU A 728 -17.65 3.10 -12.05
CA LEU A 728 -16.87 3.54 -13.21
C LEU A 728 -17.08 2.64 -14.43
N PHE A 729 -17.37 1.37 -14.20
CA PHE A 729 -17.41 0.31 -15.19
C PHE A 729 -18.65 -0.55 -15.02
N LEU A 730 -19.01 -1.25 -16.08
CA LEU A 730 -19.97 -2.33 -15.99
C LEU A 730 -19.28 -3.54 -15.37
N THR A 731 -19.32 -3.60 -14.02
CA THR A 731 -18.73 -4.67 -13.21
C THR A 731 -19.69 -5.85 -13.07
N GLU A 732 -19.23 -6.96 -12.49
CA GLU A 732 -20.01 -8.18 -12.26
C GLU A 732 -21.24 -7.90 -11.38
N THR A 733 -21.15 -6.96 -10.44
CA THR A 733 -22.29 -6.47 -9.66
C THR A 733 -23.27 -5.70 -10.54
N ALA A 734 -22.76 -4.86 -11.44
CA ALA A 734 -23.60 -4.09 -12.36
C ALA A 734 -24.36 -4.97 -13.36
N PHE A 735 -23.91 -6.21 -13.63
CA PHE A 735 -24.68 -7.17 -14.46
C PHE A 735 -26.08 -7.42 -13.91
N HIS A 736 -26.26 -7.34 -12.59
CA HIS A 736 -27.55 -7.56 -11.90
C HIS A 736 -28.33 -6.27 -11.63
N ALA A 737 -27.79 -5.10 -11.96
CA ALA A 737 -28.44 -3.81 -11.66
C ALA A 737 -29.70 -3.56 -12.49
N ASP A 738 -30.63 -2.82 -11.93
CA ASP A 738 -31.79 -2.25 -12.62
C ASP A 738 -31.48 -0.85 -13.16
N VAL A 739 -30.63 -0.11 -12.42
CA VAL A 739 -30.12 1.21 -12.81
C VAL A 739 -28.61 1.26 -12.57
N ILE A 740 -27.86 1.75 -13.55
CA ILE A 740 -26.42 1.97 -13.46
C ILE A 740 -26.13 3.45 -13.64
N LEU A 741 -25.43 4.04 -12.68
CA LEU A 741 -25.12 5.47 -12.63
C LEU A 741 -23.61 5.68 -12.83
N PRO A 742 -23.19 6.38 -13.91
CA PRO A 742 -21.76 6.57 -14.22
C PRO A 742 -21.12 7.54 -13.24
N ALA A 743 -20.14 7.04 -12.47
CA ALA A 743 -19.43 7.73 -11.43
C ALA A 743 -18.09 8.32 -11.89
N SER A 744 -17.45 9.09 -11.01
CA SER A 744 -16.14 9.69 -11.22
C SER A 744 -15.00 8.90 -10.59
N ALA A 745 -13.88 8.77 -11.30
CA ALA A 745 -12.62 8.27 -10.74
C ALA A 745 -11.97 9.32 -9.82
N LEU A 746 -11.05 8.90 -8.93
CA LEU A 746 -10.36 9.84 -8.04
C LEU A 746 -9.69 11.00 -8.78
N PRO A 747 -8.99 10.81 -9.92
CA PRO A 747 -8.44 11.94 -10.67
C PRO A 747 -9.49 12.86 -11.34
N GLU A 748 -10.77 12.53 -11.29
CA GLU A 748 -11.87 13.28 -11.91
C GLU A 748 -12.71 14.05 -10.88
N LYS A 749 -12.31 14.05 -9.59
CA LYS A 749 -13.10 14.67 -8.50
C LYS A 749 -12.26 15.40 -7.47
N ALA A 750 -12.90 16.34 -6.79
CA ALA A 750 -12.39 16.91 -5.55
C ALA A 750 -12.97 16.15 -4.35
N GLY A 751 -12.21 16.06 -3.28
CA GLY A 751 -12.65 15.43 -2.03
C GLY A 751 -11.51 15.19 -1.07
N THR A 752 -11.83 14.84 0.17
CA THR A 752 -10.83 14.49 1.18
C THR A 752 -10.73 12.98 1.35
N PHE A 753 -9.52 12.51 1.68
CA PHE A 753 -9.23 11.09 1.87
C PHE A 753 -8.37 10.92 3.12
N THR A 754 -8.76 10.00 3.99
CA THR A 754 -7.99 9.70 5.20
C THR A 754 -7.21 8.41 5.02
N ASN A 755 -5.88 8.52 4.99
CA ASN A 755 -5.01 7.36 4.86
C ASN A 755 -4.92 6.55 6.17
N THR A 756 -4.21 5.43 6.14
CA THR A 756 -4.02 4.57 7.33
C THR A 756 -3.41 5.31 8.52
N ASP A 757 -2.50 6.26 8.27
CA ASP A 757 -1.82 7.07 9.31
C ASP A 757 -2.74 8.14 9.95
N ARG A 758 -4.05 8.08 9.76
CA ARG A 758 -5.01 9.10 10.24
C ARG A 758 -4.79 10.49 9.60
N ARG A 759 -4.21 10.51 8.40
CA ARG A 759 -3.89 11.74 7.70
C ARG A 759 -4.98 12.07 6.69
N VAL A 760 -5.71 13.15 6.96
CA VAL A 760 -6.71 13.70 6.04
C VAL A 760 -5.97 14.48 4.96
N GLN A 761 -6.22 14.15 3.70
CA GLN A 761 -5.54 14.71 2.54
C GLN A 761 -6.57 15.16 1.50
N ILE A 762 -6.27 16.22 0.76
CA ILE A 762 -7.15 16.71 -0.29
C ILE A 762 -6.72 16.18 -1.67
N ALA A 763 -7.65 15.58 -2.40
CA ALA A 763 -7.50 15.27 -3.81
C ALA A 763 -8.05 16.42 -4.66
N ARG A 764 -7.35 16.73 -5.76
CA ARG A 764 -7.77 17.73 -6.72
C ARG A 764 -8.13 17.07 -8.04
N PRO A 765 -9.16 17.56 -8.76
CA PRO A 765 -9.51 17.02 -10.05
C PRO A 765 -8.37 17.30 -11.05
N VAL A 766 -7.93 16.27 -11.72
CA VAL A 766 -6.92 16.28 -12.77
C VAL A 766 -7.58 16.42 -14.15
N LEU A 767 -8.72 15.74 -14.30
CA LEU A 767 -9.53 15.70 -15.51
C LEU A 767 -11.01 15.93 -15.17
N ALA A 768 -11.80 16.27 -16.17
CA ALA A 768 -13.26 16.18 -16.06
C ALA A 768 -13.73 14.72 -16.17
N PRO A 769 -14.83 14.34 -15.54
CA PRO A 769 -15.46 13.03 -15.77
C PRO A 769 -15.83 12.83 -17.25
N PRO A 770 -15.74 11.60 -17.81
CA PRO A 770 -15.99 11.36 -19.22
C PRO A 770 -17.47 11.40 -19.56
N GLY A 771 -17.82 11.97 -20.70
CA GLY A 771 -19.21 12.05 -21.19
C GLY A 771 -20.15 12.74 -20.22
N ASP A 772 -21.24 12.05 -19.84
CA ASP A 772 -22.22 12.55 -18.88
C ASP A 772 -21.98 12.05 -17.44
N ALA A 773 -20.85 11.37 -17.16
CA ALA A 773 -20.55 10.92 -15.79
C ALA A 773 -20.49 12.11 -14.81
N ARG A 774 -20.81 11.84 -13.54
CA ARG A 774 -20.90 12.86 -12.49
C ARG A 774 -20.06 12.45 -11.28
N GLN A 775 -19.70 13.44 -10.46
CA GLN A 775 -19.08 13.18 -9.17
C GLN A 775 -20.09 12.49 -8.24
N ASP A 776 -19.59 11.57 -7.44
CA ASP A 776 -20.40 10.67 -6.61
C ASP A 776 -21.28 11.44 -5.61
N TRP A 777 -20.73 12.47 -4.96
CA TRP A 777 -21.50 13.33 -4.04
C TRP A 777 -22.73 13.96 -4.68
N TRP A 778 -22.66 14.35 -5.96
CA TRP A 778 -23.77 14.92 -6.69
C TRP A 778 -24.86 13.87 -6.96
N ILE A 779 -24.45 12.65 -7.34
CA ILE A 779 -25.40 11.54 -7.61
C ILE A 779 -26.16 11.20 -6.33
N ILE A 780 -25.45 11.05 -5.21
CA ILE A 780 -26.06 10.75 -3.90
C ILE A 780 -27.04 11.87 -3.49
N ARG A 781 -26.65 13.14 -3.65
CA ARG A 781 -27.53 14.28 -3.38
C ARG A 781 -28.77 14.28 -4.24
N GLU A 782 -28.69 13.97 -5.53
CA GLU A 782 -29.84 13.96 -6.43
C GLU A 782 -30.83 12.81 -6.13
N ILE A 783 -30.32 11.66 -5.68
CA ILE A 783 -31.17 10.57 -5.15
C ILE A 783 -31.83 11.05 -3.84
N ALA A 784 -31.10 11.70 -2.94
CA ALA A 784 -31.62 12.23 -1.68
C ALA A 784 -32.78 13.20 -1.91
N ARG A 785 -32.63 14.14 -2.85
CA ARG A 785 -33.70 15.09 -3.21
C ARG A 785 -34.99 14.39 -3.68
N ARG A 786 -34.80 13.31 -4.46
CA ARG A 786 -35.94 12.50 -4.92
C ARG A 786 -36.58 11.65 -3.81
N LEU A 787 -35.83 11.42 -2.73
CA LEU A 787 -36.31 10.79 -1.49
C LEU A 787 -36.87 11.81 -0.47
N ASP A 788 -37.15 13.04 -0.92
CA ASP A 788 -37.73 14.14 -0.15
C ASP A 788 -36.77 14.71 0.93
N LEU A 789 -35.44 14.58 0.71
CA LEU A 789 -34.38 15.19 1.53
C LEU A 789 -33.87 16.46 0.83
N ASP A 790 -34.13 17.61 1.41
CA ASP A 790 -33.74 18.91 0.84
C ASP A 790 -32.29 19.26 1.24
N TRP A 791 -31.33 18.57 0.61
CA TRP A 791 -29.91 18.82 0.83
C TRP A 791 -29.38 19.94 -0.07
N ALA A 792 -28.87 20.99 0.55
CA ALA A 792 -28.41 22.21 -0.11
C ALA A 792 -26.91 22.26 -0.43
N TYR A 793 -26.19 21.13 -0.37
CA TYR A 793 -24.76 21.12 -0.68
C TYR A 793 -24.49 21.54 -2.12
N GLU A 794 -23.54 22.47 -2.30
CA GLU A 794 -23.07 22.92 -3.61
C GLU A 794 -21.78 22.21 -4.04
N GLY A 795 -21.04 21.62 -3.09
CA GLY A 795 -19.78 20.90 -3.35
C GLY A 795 -19.32 20.05 -2.17
N PRO A 796 -18.20 19.31 -2.35
CA PRO A 796 -17.65 18.48 -1.29
C PRO A 796 -17.18 19.28 -0.06
N ALA A 797 -16.78 20.55 -0.23
CA ALA A 797 -16.40 21.39 0.90
C ALA A 797 -17.53 21.62 1.90
N ASP A 798 -18.78 21.78 1.41
CA ASP A 798 -19.95 21.92 2.29
C ASP A 798 -20.21 20.64 3.09
N VAL A 799 -20.05 19.50 2.43
CA VAL A 799 -20.23 18.19 3.05
C VAL A 799 -19.14 17.95 4.10
N PHE A 800 -17.89 18.29 3.81
CA PHE A 800 -16.79 18.17 4.77
C PHE A 800 -16.98 19.09 5.98
N ALA A 801 -17.48 20.30 5.75
CA ALA A 801 -17.81 21.22 6.82
C ALA A 801 -18.90 20.67 7.76
N GLU A 802 -19.88 19.96 7.23
CA GLU A 802 -20.89 19.27 8.05
C GLU A 802 -20.30 18.06 8.77
N LEU A 803 -19.56 17.19 8.06
CA LEU A 803 -18.89 16.02 8.64
C LEU A 803 -17.97 16.41 9.82
N SER A 804 -17.22 17.50 9.70
CA SER A 804 -16.31 17.96 10.75
C SER A 804 -17.03 18.48 12.00
N GLN A 805 -18.30 18.89 11.89
CA GLN A 805 -19.12 19.29 13.04
C GLN A 805 -19.60 18.09 13.86
N VAL A 806 -19.83 16.95 13.23
CA VAL A 806 -20.34 15.73 13.88
C VAL A 806 -19.23 14.74 14.25
N SER A 807 -17.99 15.03 13.85
CA SER A 807 -16.81 14.16 14.07
C SER A 807 -15.79 14.84 14.97
N PRO A 808 -15.77 14.57 16.28
CA PRO A 808 -14.78 15.12 17.22
C PRO A 808 -13.32 14.94 16.77
N SER A 809 -12.98 13.82 16.13
CA SER A 809 -11.63 13.54 15.62
C SER A 809 -11.22 14.51 14.49
N LEU A 810 -12.15 15.05 13.72
CA LEU A 810 -11.88 16.00 12.63
C LEU A 810 -11.93 17.47 13.08
N LYS A 811 -12.13 17.71 14.36
CA LYS A 811 -12.11 19.06 14.90
C LYS A 811 -10.81 19.78 14.56
N ASN A 812 -10.91 21.04 14.18
CA ASN A 812 -9.78 21.88 13.76
C ASN A 812 -9.15 21.50 12.39
N ILE A 813 -9.81 20.64 11.62
CA ILE A 813 -9.45 20.39 10.23
C ILE A 813 -10.54 21.01 9.36
N THR A 814 -10.18 22.03 8.56
CA THR A 814 -11.08 22.68 7.62
C THR A 814 -10.64 22.46 6.18
N TRP A 815 -11.54 22.64 5.24
CA TRP A 815 -11.23 22.55 3.81
C TRP A 815 -10.12 23.54 3.40
N GLU A 816 -10.20 24.80 3.86
CA GLU A 816 -9.21 25.83 3.58
C GLU A 816 -7.82 25.48 4.17
N ARG A 817 -7.80 24.83 5.32
CA ARG A 817 -6.57 24.34 5.90
C ARG A 817 -5.96 23.22 5.05
N LEU A 818 -6.76 22.27 4.58
CA LEU A 818 -6.30 21.21 3.70
C LEU A 818 -5.82 21.73 2.35
N GLU A 819 -6.47 22.76 1.80
CA GLU A 819 -6.00 23.43 0.59
C GLU A 819 -4.61 24.04 0.77
N ARG A 820 -4.37 24.66 1.92
CA ARG A 820 -3.09 25.31 2.28
C ARG A 820 -1.98 24.32 2.58
N GLU A 821 -2.29 23.28 3.38
CA GLU A 821 -1.30 22.34 3.93
C GLU A 821 -1.20 21.03 3.13
N GLY A 822 -2.21 20.71 2.34
CA GLY A 822 -2.30 19.47 1.55
C GLY A 822 -2.62 18.21 2.35
N ALA A 823 -2.28 18.18 3.64
CA ALA A 823 -2.52 17.04 4.52
C ALA A 823 -2.43 17.45 6.01
N VAL A 824 -3.34 16.93 6.83
CA VAL A 824 -3.37 17.15 8.29
C VAL A 824 -3.67 15.81 8.99
N THR A 825 -2.87 15.46 10.02
CA THR A 825 -3.08 14.22 10.79
C THR A 825 -3.96 14.50 12.01
N TYR A 826 -5.07 13.79 12.18
CA TYR A 826 -5.91 13.93 13.37
C TYR A 826 -5.42 13.03 14.53
N PRO A 827 -5.77 13.36 15.81
CA PRO A 827 -6.48 14.53 16.25
C PRO A 827 -5.62 15.80 16.22
N VAL A 828 -6.29 16.95 16.18
CA VAL A 828 -5.66 18.28 16.18
C VAL A 828 -6.18 19.10 17.35
N ASP A 829 -5.33 19.45 18.29
CA ASP A 829 -5.73 20.10 19.55
C ASP A 829 -6.12 21.57 19.37
N THR A 830 -5.48 22.28 18.45
CA THR A 830 -5.73 23.70 18.18
C THR A 830 -5.89 23.97 16.68
N PRO A 831 -6.63 25.01 16.24
CA PRO A 831 -6.93 25.25 14.82
C PRO A 831 -5.72 25.27 13.87
N ASP A 832 -4.57 25.79 14.32
CA ASP A 832 -3.33 25.85 13.52
C ASP A 832 -2.22 24.95 14.11
N GLY A 833 -2.54 24.12 15.11
CA GLY A 833 -1.59 23.21 15.73
C GLY A 833 -1.21 22.04 14.82
N PRO A 834 -0.04 21.45 15.01
CA PRO A 834 0.32 20.22 14.32
C PRO A 834 -0.63 19.09 14.75
N GLY A 835 -0.92 18.19 13.83
CA GLY A 835 -1.65 16.98 14.18
C GLY A 835 -0.80 16.01 15.01
N ASN A 836 -1.46 15.16 15.78
CA ASN A 836 -0.80 14.19 16.65
C ASN A 836 -0.53 12.88 15.87
N GLU A 837 0.70 12.68 15.41
CA GLU A 837 1.10 11.46 14.69
C GLU A 837 1.10 10.21 15.57
N ILE A 838 1.33 10.38 16.90
CA ILE A 838 1.30 9.29 17.90
C ILE A 838 0.20 9.60 18.90
N ILE A 839 -0.70 8.64 19.12
CA ILE A 839 -1.80 8.77 20.09
C ILE A 839 -1.63 7.79 21.25
N PHE A 840 -2.42 7.99 22.31
CA PHE A 840 -2.40 7.19 23.54
C PHE A 840 -1.16 7.42 24.45
N TYR A 841 -0.50 8.54 24.29
CA TYR A 841 0.63 8.92 25.16
C TYR A 841 0.22 9.31 26.57
N SER A 842 -1.03 9.73 26.79
CA SER A 842 -1.56 10.21 28.09
C SER A 842 -2.78 9.42 28.59
N GLY A 843 -3.14 8.31 27.93
CA GLY A 843 -4.32 7.50 28.27
C GLY A 843 -5.15 7.16 27.04
N PHE A 844 -6.32 6.57 27.25
CA PHE A 844 -7.20 6.06 26.21
C PHE A 844 -8.58 6.74 26.26
N PRO A 845 -9.32 6.85 25.15
CA PRO A 845 -10.63 7.49 25.09
C PRO A 845 -11.76 6.61 25.67
N THR A 846 -11.45 5.78 26.65
CA THR A 846 -12.39 4.96 27.43
C THR A 846 -12.97 5.76 28.59
N GLU A 847 -14.05 5.30 29.22
CA GLU A 847 -14.65 5.96 30.38
C GLU A 847 -13.70 6.07 31.59
N SER A 848 -12.84 5.05 31.76
CA SER A 848 -11.83 5.03 32.83
C SER A 848 -10.53 5.74 32.46
N GLY A 849 -10.34 6.12 31.21
CA GLY A 849 -9.07 6.61 30.67
C GLY A 849 -8.02 5.50 30.46
N ARG A 850 -8.39 4.23 30.65
CA ARG A 850 -7.51 3.06 30.63
C ARG A 850 -7.90 2.09 29.51
N ALA A 851 -6.93 1.42 28.92
CA ALA A 851 -7.17 0.34 27.97
C ALA A 851 -7.66 -0.93 28.67
N ARG A 852 -8.60 -1.62 28.05
CA ARG A 852 -9.10 -2.90 28.55
C ARG A 852 -8.42 -4.07 27.87
N ILE A 853 -7.71 -4.89 28.62
CA ILE A 853 -7.10 -6.12 28.10
C ILE A 853 -8.18 -7.18 27.96
N MET A 854 -8.35 -7.69 26.72
CA MET A 854 -9.32 -8.74 26.41
C MET A 854 -8.59 -10.05 26.18
N PRO A 855 -8.72 -11.05 27.08
CA PRO A 855 -8.12 -12.36 26.91
C PRO A 855 -8.75 -13.12 25.75
N ALA A 856 -7.95 -13.83 24.96
CA ALA A 856 -8.40 -14.66 23.85
C ALA A 856 -8.16 -16.15 24.11
N GLY A 857 -9.05 -16.99 23.62
CA GLY A 857 -8.94 -18.45 23.67
C GLY A 857 -8.74 -19.06 22.28
N LEU A 858 -8.35 -20.32 22.21
CA LEU A 858 -8.27 -21.05 20.95
C LEU A 858 -9.66 -21.33 20.41
N THR A 859 -9.90 -20.84 19.19
CA THR A 859 -11.07 -21.18 18.37
C THR A 859 -10.52 -21.79 17.08
N PRO A 860 -10.90 -23.01 16.70
CA PRO A 860 -10.45 -23.59 15.45
C PRO A 860 -11.06 -22.84 14.26
N PRO A 861 -10.47 -22.95 13.06
CA PRO A 861 -11.14 -22.55 11.82
C PRO A 861 -12.50 -23.25 11.67
N ASP A 862 -13.43 -22.63 10.96
CA ASP A 862 -14.78 -23.16 10.74
C ASP A 862 -14.76 -24.51 10.02
N GLU A 863 -13.88 -24.67 9.04
CA GLU A 863 -13.66 -25.96 8.37
C GLU A 863 -12.17 -26.33 8.40
N VAL A 864 -11.87 -27.60 8.59
CA VAL A 864 -10.50 -28.13 8.55
C VAL A 864 -10.33 -29.07 7.36
N PRO A 865 -9.11 -29.26 6.86
CA PRO A 865 -8.82 -30.25 5.83
C PRO A 865 -9.27 -31.66 6.24
N ASP A 866 -9.81 -32.41 5.25
CA ASP A 866 -10.24 -33.80 5.38
C ASP A 866 -9.81 -34.63 4.15
N GLU A 867 -10.22 -35.88 4.06
CA GLU A 867 -9.87 -36.78 2.95
C GLU A 867 -10.37 -36.23 1.59
N ALA A 868 -11.51 -35.53 1.55
CA ALA A 868 -12.09 -35.00 0.33
C ALA A 868 -11.42 -33.68 -0.09
N TYR A 869 -11.01 -32.86 0.88
CA TYR A 869 -10.38 -31.56 0.71
C TYR A 869 -9.14 -31.46 1.59
N PRO A 870 -8.02 -32.09 1.20
CA PRO A 870 -6.86 -32.33 2.09
C PRO A 870 -5.92 -31.14 2.24
N MET A 871 -6.20 -30.01 1.60
CA MET A 871 -5.33 -28.82 1.59
C MET A 871 -6.03 -27.60 2.20
N VAL A 872 -5.24 -26.63 2.61
CA VAL A 872 -5.73 -25.31 3.01
C VAL A 872 -5.57 -24.35 1.84
N LEU A 873 -6.67 -23.78 1.36
CA LEU A 873 -6.65 -22.63 0.46
C LEU A 873 -6.56 -21.34 1.28
N SER A 874 -5.60 -20.50 0.97
CA SER A 874 -5.53 -19.12 1.41
C SER A 874 -5.49 -18.18 0.21
N THR A 875 -6.24 -17.09 0.28
CA THR A 875 -6.30 -16.08 -0.78
C THR A 875 -5.47 -14.86 -0.43
N GLY A 876 -5.04 -14.09 -1.42
CA GLY A 876 -4.27 -12.88 -1.17
C GLY A 876 -4.15 -11.95 -2.35
N ARG A 877 -3.31 -10.94 -2.20
CA ARG A 877 -2.99 -9.95 -3.24
C ARG A 877 -1.63 -10.23 -3.84
N ILE A 878 -1.45 -9.75 -5.06
CA ILE A 878 -0.18 -9.64 -5.74
C ILE A 878 0.20 -8.16 -5.90
N LEU A 879 1.44 -7.90 -6.31
CA LEU A 879 1.96 -6.54 -6.37
C LEU A 879 1.28 -5.70 -7.45
N GLU A 880 1.00 -6.27 -8.59
CA GLU A 880 0.57 -5.61 -9.82
C GLU A 880 -0.93 -5.25 -9.78
N HIS A 881 -1.74 -6.14 -9.21
CA HIS A 881 -3.19 -5.96 -9.18
C HIS A 881 -3.72 -5.47 -7.85
N TRP A 882 -4.91 -4.86 -7.91
CA TRP A 882 -5.57 -4.26 -6.76
C TRP A 882 -6.97 -4.83 -6.55
N HIS A 883 -7.20 -5.41 -5.34
CA HIS A 883 -8.48 -6.03 -4.97
C HIS A 883 -9.02 -7.00 -6.03
N THR A 884 -10.27 -6.82 -6.46
CA THR A 884 -10.97 -7.62 -7.47
C THR A 884 -10.48 -7.36 -8.91
N GLY A 885 -9.50 -6.48 -9.09
CA GLY A 885 -8.93 -6.18 -10.40
C GLY A 885 -9.70 -5.16 -11.23
N SER A 886 -10.87 -4.69 -10.80
CA SER A 886 -11.75 -3.79 -11.58
C SER A 886 -11.04 -2.57 -12.19
N MET A 887 -10.03 -2.02 -11.51
CA MET A 887 -9.20 -0.92 -12.02
C MET A 887 -7.94 -1.45 -12.72
N THR A 888 -7.18 -2.32 -12.07
CA THR A 888 -5.83 -2.70 -12.51
C THR A 888 -5.81 -3.67 -13.67
N ARG A 889 -6.85 -4.50 -13.86
CA ARG A 889 -7.04 -5.35 -15.04
C ARG A 889 -7.47 -4.53 -16.28
N ARG A 890 -7.77 -3.23 -16.08
CA ARG A 890 -8.05 -2.24 -17.13
C ARG A 890 -6.92 -1.23 -17.29
N SER A 891 -5.77 -1.47 -16.67
CA SER A 891 -4.53 -0.75 -16.89
C SER A 891 -3.61 -1.57 -17.77
N GLU A 892 -3.29 -1.07 -18.96
CA GLU A 892 -2.51 -1.78 -19.97
C GLU A 892 -1.17 -2.27 -19.43
N ALA A 893 -0.44 -1.39 -18.75
CA ALA A 893 0.86 -1.72 -18.18
C ALA A 893 0.79 -2.77 -17.06
N LEU A 894 -0.20 -2.67 -16.18
CA LEU A 894 -0.34 -3.60 -15.05
C LEU A 894 -0.84 -4.97 -15.49
N ASP A 895 -1.79 -4.99 -16.41
CA ASP A 895 -2.32 -6.22 -16.96
C ASP A 895 -1.27 -6.98 -17.78
N ALA A 896 -0.46 -6.26 -18.56
CA ALA A 896 0.64 -6.86 -19.31
C ALA A 896 1.74 -7.50 -18.43
N ILE A 897 1.91 -7.05 -17.16
CA ILE A 897 2.89 -7.65 -16.24
C ILE A 897 2.35 -8.98 -15.68
N GLU A 898 1.07 -9.05 -15.30
CA GLU A 898 0.45 -10.25 -14.70
C GLU A 898 -0.95 -10.50 -15.29
N PRO A 899 -1.03 -11.01 -16.55
CA PRO A 899 -2.29 -11.09 -17.30
C PRO A 899 -3.19 -12.27 -16.92
N GLU A 900 -2.63 -13.38 -16.39
CA GLU A 900 -3.33 -14.65 -16.25
C GLU A 900 -3.57 -15.06 -14.79
N PRO A 901 -4.71 -15.75 -14.50
CA PRO A 901 -4.95 -16.32 -13.18
C PRO A 901 -4.03 -17.52 -12.90
N PHE A 902 -3.55 -17.59 -11.66
CA PHE A 902 -2.65 -18.66 -11.22
C PHE A 902 -2.83 -18.99 -9.74
N ALA A 903 -2.29 -20.15 -9.34
CA ALA A 903 -2.17 -20.54 -7.93
C ALA A 903 -0.73 -21.00 -7.63
N PHE A 904 -0.29 -20.74 -6.40
CA PHE A 904 1.02 -21.18 -5.94
C PHE A 904 0.90 -22.45 -5.11
N LEU A 905 1.78 -23.44 -5.42
CA LEU A 905 1.95 -24.66 -4.64
C LEU A 905 3.42 -24.91 -4.35
N HIS A 906 3.68 -25.59 -3.24
CA HIS A 906 5.02 -26.06 -2.93
C HIS A 906 5.54 -27.05 -4.00
N PRO A 907 6.81 -27.00 -4.44
CA PRO A 907 7.33 -27.91 -5.47
C PRO A 907 7.19 -29.42 -5.14
N ARG A 908 7.13 -29.80 -3.86
CA ARG A 908 6.90 -31.19 -3.45
C ARG A 908 5.45 -31.60 -3.72
N GLU A 909 4.49 -30.71 -3.50
CA GLU A 909 3.07 -30.92 -3.80
C GLU A 909 2.84 -31.12 -5.30
N LEU A 910 3.54 -30.35 -6.14
CA LEU A 910 3.50 -30.53 -7.59
C LEU A 910 4.02 -31.90 -7.98
N ARG A 911 5.22 -32.27 -7.51
CA ARG A 911 5.80 -33.59 -7.82
C ARG A 911 4.93 -34.75 -7.33
N ALA A 912 4.34 -34.67 -6.16
CA ALA A 912 3.46 -35.70 -5.60
C ALA A 912 2.20 -35.92 -6.46
N ARG A 913 1.78 -34.92 -7.23
CA ARG A 913 0.62 -34.97 -8.15
C ARG A 913 1.01 -35.18 -9.61
N GLY A 914 2.30 -35.35 -9.92
CA GLY A 914 2.79 -35.44 -11.29
C GLY A 914 2.65 -34.17 -12.11
N LEU A 915 2.63 -32.99 -11.44
CA LEU A 915 2.50 -31.67 -12.03
C LEU A 915 3.84 -30.94 -12.14
N THR A 916 3.92 -30.03 -13.09
CA THR A 916 5.00 -29.07 -13.29
C THR A 916 4.46 -27.64 -13.24
N ALA A 917 5.34 -26.64 -13.03
CA ALA A 917 4.94 -25.23 -13.13
C ALA A 917 4.42 -24.92 -14.55
N GLY A 918 3.30 -24.22 -14.65
CA GLY A 918 2.61 -23.90 -15.90
C GLY A 918 1.45 -24.85 -16.23
N ASP A 919 1.38 -26.02 -15.60
CA ASP A 919 0.27 -26.95 -15.83
C ASP A 919 -1.05 -26.36 -15.33
N ALA A 920 -2.15 -26.73 -16.00
CA ALA A 920 -3.48 -26.35 -15.58
C ALA A 920 -3.97 -27.29 -14.47
N ILE A 921 -4.54 -26.71 -13.43
CA ILE A 921 -5.14 -27.41 -12.30
C ILE A 921 -6.58 -26.95 -12.09
N ARG A 922 -7.41 -27.88 -11.57
CA ARG A 922 -8.71 -27.58 -11.00
C ARG A 922 -8.54 -27.45 -9.49
N LEU A 923 -8.82 -26.27 -8.97
CA LEU A 923 -8.88 -25.97 -7.55
C LEU A 923 -10.33 -25.94 -7.11
N GLU A 924 -10.68 -26.73 -6.09
CA GLU A 924 -12.05 -26.96 -5.69
C GLU A 924 -12.19 -26.90 -4.17
N THR A 925 -13.29 -26.33 -3.70
CA THR A 925 -13.77 -26.34 -2.31
C THR A 925 -15.22 -26.86 -2.26
N ARG A 926 -15.82 -26.88 -1.08
CA ARG A 926 -17.24 -27.26 -0.92
C ARG A 926 -18.22 -26.30 -1.63
N ARG A 927 -17.78 -25.08 -2.00
CA ARG A 927 -18.61 -24.02 -2.58
C ARG A 927 -18.51 -23.92 -4.10
N GLY A 928 -17.35 -24.27 -4.64
CA GLY A 928 -17.17 -24.17 -6.09
C GLY A 928 -15.82 -24.67 -6.55
N ALA A 929 -15.52 -24.43 -7.83
CA ALA A 929 -14.26 -24.80 -8.44
C ALA A 929 -13.84 -23.75 -9.48
N VAL A 930 -12.53 -23.59 -9.64
CA VAL A 930 -11.91 -22.77 -10.70
C VAL A 930 -10.77 -23.52 -11.36
N GLU A 931 -10.45 -23.17 -12.58
CA GLU A 931 -9.30 -23.68 -13.31
C GLU A 931 -8.25 -22.59 -13.45
N VAL A 932 -7.01 -22.90 -13.08
CA VAL A 932 -5.89 -21.93 -13.08
C VAL A 932 -4.59 -22.63 -13.45
N ARG A 933 -3.59 -21.86 -13.90
CA ARG A 933 -2.23 -22.37 -14.03
C ARG A 933 -1.55 -22.44 -12.67
N VAL A 934 -0.67 -23.42 -12.47
CA VAL A 934 0.07 -23.55 -11.23
C VAL A 934 1.48 -22.96 -11.36
N ARG A 935 1.90 -22.25 -10.32
CA ARG A 935 3.29 -21.78 -10.14
C ARG A 935 3.93 -22.50 -8.96
N ALA A 936 5.20 -22.89 -9.11
CA ALA A 936 5.98 -23.49 -8.06
C ALA A 936 6.52 -22.41 -7.11
N ASP A 937 6.21 -22.49 -5.82
CA ASP A 937 6.72 -21.56 -4.81
C ASP A 937 7.14 -22.32 -3.56
N ARG A 938 8.43 -22.27 -3.19
CA ARG A 938 8.98 -22.93 -2.00
C ARG A 938 8.54 -22.26 -0.69
N ASP A 939 8.08 -21.03 -0.80
CA ASP A 939 7.62 -20.22 0.32
C ASP A 939 6.17 -20.51 0.71
N VAL A 940 5.42 -21.25 -0.12
CA VAL A 940 4.10 -21.80 0.23
C VAL A 940 4.30 -23.10 1.00
N PRO A 941 3.74 -23.29 2.20
CA PRO A 941 3.86 -24.54 2.95
C PRO A 941 3.29 -25.76 2.21
N GLU A 942 3.84 -26.96 2.47
CA GLU A 942 3.20 -28.22 2.06
C GLU A 942 1.79 -28.33 2.67
N GLY A 943 0.84 -28.84 1.92
CA GLY A 943 -0.57 -28.92 2.35
C GLY A 943 -1.35 -27.60 2.17
N MET A 944 -0.73 -26.55 1.61
CA MET A 944 -1.37 -25.28 1.36
C MET A 944 -1.36 -24.91 -0.14
N VAL A 945 -2.40 -24.22 -0.58
CA VAL A 945 -2.45 -23.54 -1.88
C VAL A 945 -2.76 -22.06 -1.66
N PHE A 946 -2.04 -21.19 -2.38
CA PHE A 946 -2.27 -19.75 -2.32
C PHE A 946 -2.75 -19.23 -3.68
N MET A 947 -3.80 -18.41 -3.70
CA MET A 947 -4.41 -17.89 -4.92
C MET A 947 -4.69 -16.38 -4.83
N PRO A 948 -4.32 -15.57 -5.85
CA PRO A 948 -4.78 -14.19 -5.98
C PRO A 948 -6.28 -14.12 -6.28
N PHE A 949 -6.94 -13.01 -5.85
CA PHE A 949 -8.40 -12.84 -6.03
C PHE A 949 -8.76 -11.70 -7.01
N CYS A 950 -7.83 -11.31 -7.89
CA CYS A 950 -8.01 -10.20 -8.84
C CYS A 950 -8.50 -10.63 -10.23
N TYR A 951 -8.69 -11.91 -10.47
CA TYR A 951 -9.05 -12.44 -11.79
C TYR A 951 -10.51 -12.88 -11.83
N ILE A 952 -11.28 -12.27 -12.71
CA ILE A 952 -12.69 -12.65 -12.94
C ILE A 952 -12.80 -14.03 -13.58
N GLU A 953 -11.85 -14.38 -14.45
CA GLU A 953 -11.77 -15.64 -15.18
C GLU A 953 -11.64 -16.85 -14.25
N ALA A 954 -11.08 -16.62 -13.05
CA ALA A 954 -10.96 -17.61 -12.00
C ALA A 954 -11.19 -16.94 -10.64
N ALA A 955 -12.41 -16.50 -10.39
CA ALA A 955 -12.77 -15.72 -9.22
C ALA A 955 -12.55 -16.53 -7.93
N ALA A 956 -11.50 -16.21 -7.18
CA ALA A 956 -11.09 -16.96 -5.98
C ALA A 956 -12.20 -17.05 -4.92
N ASN A 957 -13.07 -16.06 -4.84
CA ASN A 957 -14.17 -16.06 -3.86
C ASN A 957 -15.35 -17.00 -4.21
N LEU A 958 -15.33 -17.65 -5.36
CA LEU A 958 -16.15 -18.85 -5.60
C LEU A 958 -15.80 -20.00 -4.64
N LEU A 959 -14.62 -19.92 -4.03
CA LEU A 959 -14.04 -20.98 -3.21
C LEU A 959 -14.06 -20.67 -1.71
N THR A 960 -14.24 -19.39 -1.32
CA THR A 960 -14.03 -18.92 0.05
C THR A 960 -15.21 -19.17 0.97
N ASN A 961 -14.91 -19.32 2.28
CA ASN A 961 -15.88 -19.65 3.31
C ASN A 961 -16.61 -18.40 3.83
N PRO A 962 -17.97 -18.37 3.85
CA PRO A 962 -18.76 -17.28 4.38
C PRO A 962 -18.90 -17.26 5.91
N ALA A 963 -18.37 -18.25 6.65
CA ALA A 963 -18.45 -18.28 8.10
C ALA A 963 -17.86 -17.02 8.73
N LEU A 964 -18.57 -16.45 9.71
CA LEU A 964 -18.27 -15.12 10.24
C LEU A 964 -17.58 -15.16 11.61
N ASP A 965 -16.62 -14.30 11.81
CA ASP A 965 -16.13 -13.92 13.14
C ASP A 965 -17.33 -13.46 14.00
N PRO A 966 -17.50 -13.95 15.24
CA PRO A 966 -18.69 -13.66 16.04
C PRO A 966 -18.79 -12.17 16.46
N PHE A 967 -17.69 -11.46 16.52
CA PHE A 967 -17.62 -10.05 16.95
C PHE A 967 -17.58 -9.09 15.76
N GLY A 968 -16.52 -9.18 14.95
CA GLY A 968 -16.30 -8.32 13.79
C GLY A 968 -17.17 -8.63 12.58
N LYS A 969 -17.79 -9.83 12.54
CA LYS A 969 -18.61 -10.27 11.40
C LYS A 969 -17.86 -10.30 10.07
N ILE A 970 -16.56 -10.57 10.12
CA ILE A 970 -15.71 -10.75 8.93
C ILE A 970 -15.74 -12.21 8.48
N PRO A 971 -15.79 -12.51 7.17
CA PRO A 971 -15.77 -13.89 6.68
C PRO A 971 -14.36 -14.51 6.69
N GLU A 972 -14.30 -15.86 6.68
CA GLU A 972 -13.07 -16.64 6.74
C GLU A 972 -12.42 -16.84 5.37
N PHE A 973 -11.86 -15.77 4.80
CA PHE A 973 -11.21 -15.82 3.49
C PHE A 973 -9.82 -16.48 3.47
N LYS A 974 -9.19 -16.67 4.64
CA LYS A 974 -7.78 -17.12 4.70
C LYS A 974 -7.63 -18.59 5.04
N PHE A 975 -8.73 -19.26 5.33
CA PHE A 975 -8.69 -20.67 5.65
C PHE A 975 -9.92 -21.40 5.09
N CYS A 976 -9.73 -22.13 3.98
CA CYS A 976 -10.79 -22.93 3.38
C CYS A 976 -10.21 -24.31 3.05
N ALA A 977 -10.93 -25.40 3.35
CA ALA A 977 -10.51 -26.72 2.94
C ALA A 977 -10.66 -26.89 1.42
N ALA A 978 -9.60 -27.36 0.75
CA ALA A 978 -9.52 -27.39 -0.71
C ALA A 978 -8.91 -28.68 -1.25
N ARG A 979 -9.21 -28.96 -2.50
CA ARG A 979 -8.63 -30.04 -3.30
C ARG A 979 -8.03 -29.49 -4.59
N VAL A 980 -6.84 -30.00 -4.94
CA VAL A 980 -6.15 -29.69 -6.21
C VAL A 980 -6.06 -30.96 -7.04
N THR A 981 -6.57 -30.92 -8.26
CA THR A 981 -6.48 -32.02 -9.24
C THR A 981 -5.90 -31.52 -10.56
N ALA A 982 -5.16 -32.38 -11.26
CA ALA A 982 -4.72 -32.08 -12.62
C ALA A 982 -5.94 -32.02 -13.54
N THR A 983 -6.01 -31.01 -14.40
CA THR A 983 -6.92 -31.03 -15.55
C THR A 983 -6.17 -31.67 -16.70
N GLY A 984 -6.75 -32.70 -17.31
CA GLY A 984 -6.17 -33.29 -18.48
C GLY A 984 -6.17 -32.31 -19.65
N GLY A 985 -5.10 -31.55 -19.80
CA GLY A 985 -4.84 -30.55 -20.85
C GLY A 985 -5.99 -29.56 -21.07
N LEU A 986 -5.82 -28.30 -20.79
CA LEU A 986 -6.63 -27.24 -21.39
C LEU A 986 -6.39 -27.34 -22.90
N ALA A 987 -7.38 -27.86 -23.67
CA ALA A 987 -7.36 -27.71 -25.10
C ALA A 987 -7.24 -26.20 -25.41
N GLU A 988 -6.30 -25.87 -26.28
CA GLU A 988 -6.11 -24.52 -26.80
C GLU A 988 -7.45 -23.90 -27.22
N ALA A 989 -7.97 -23.02 -26.38
CA ALA A 989 -9.02 -22.10 -26.76
C ALA A 989 -8.37 -20.71 -26.81
N ALA A 990 -7.56 -20.53 -27.87
CA ALA A 990 -6.98 -19.26 -28.21
C ALA A 990 -6.86 -19.21 -29.75
N GLU A 991 -7.93 -18.77 -30.39
CA GLU A 991 -7.90 -18.01 -31.65
C GLU A 991 -8.99 -16.94 -31.64
#